data_0bf203d1c58e4a823c8a35bf871c698d
#
_entry.id   0bf203d1c58e4a823c8a35bf871c698d
#
_cell.length_a   1.000
_cell.length_b   1.000
_cell.length_c   1.000
_cell.angle_alpha   90.00
_cell.angle_beta   90.00
_cell.angle_gamma   90.00
#
_symmetry.space_group_name_H-M   'P 1'
#
loop_
_entity.id
_entity.type
_entity.pdbx_description
1 polymer ?
#
loop_
_entity_poly.entity_id
_entity_poly.type
_entity_poly.pdbx_seq_one_letter_code
_entity_poly.pdbx_strand_id
1 'polypeptide(L)'
;MPLTKLQFQPGINRESTSYSNEGGWYDMDKVRFRMGYPEKIGGWTKVGNNSFLGSCRALHSWRTIALDNYLGVGTSEKYYVESGQGYYDITPLRVTVPPDENIEVTVSGVYATGGVGEASVNTDIGQVTNDAGTGQVGFVAVNTDGADVMALVPVSDSLSATGGVGSVTIGGNIDASVTLEGVEAEAGVTAPATVGVTENVPVITFTATDGSSTIVVNHPSHGAVNGDFVTFTEALSLGGNVTAAVLNQEYQIIVDTTTTSDTYKIIAREVASVADITVDGEYTPTPVTANASDTGDGGDFTTGAYQINVGLDTSVFGNGWGAGTWSRGTWGSAATIDAQTDTLRLWTHDNFGEDLIINVFNGGIYYWDASVASPLTTRAVALSDLTGSIDAPTVAIKVIVSDVDRHVIAFGANPLGSTTQDPLLIRFSDQENALDWRPTTTNTAGDLLVGSGSRVVTAVETRQQILVFTDVSIHAMQYLGPPFTFGINMISENVTIASPNSAIAIEDNVFWMGKNEFYTYGGAVQKLPCTVRDYVFSDFNERQSEKVFAASNTAFSEVWWYYPSADSDTVDRYVVYNYQQNIWYYGTLARGAWIDRGVQENPIAAGLDGYLYTHENGFDDGSQNPATAISAYIESSQFDIGDGNNFSFVSRIIPDVTFRNSTEGSPSVNFTMKARNFPGGNYLQEDDSTITKTATVPVEQFTNQAYVRLRGRSMALRVESSEVGMTWRLGSPRMDVRQDGRR
;
A
#
# COMPACT_ATOMS: atom_id res chain seq x y z
N MET A 1 1.45 10.79 -60.35
CA MET A 1 2.21 9.66 -59.81
C MET A 1 1.34 8.90 -58.85
N PRO A 2 1.54 7.61 -58.67
CA PRO A 2 0.72 6.87 -57.71
C PRO A 2 1.02 7.37 -56.29
N LEU A 3 -0.03 7.63 -55.51
CA LEU A 3 0.06 7.91 -54.09
C LEU A 3 0.47 6.63 -53.37
N THR A 4 1.50 6.70 -52.54
CA THR A 4 1.92 5.59 -51.68
C THR A 4 1.11 5.60 -50.39
N LYS A 5 0.41 4.51 -50.09
CA LYS A 5 -0.33 4.34 -48.83
C LYS A 5 0.64 3.92 -47.72
N LEU A 6 0.61 4.63 -46.61
CA LEU A 6 1.33 4.23 -45.42
C LEU A 6 0.44 3.29 -44.59
N GLN A 7 0.86 2.06 -44.47
CA GLN A 7 0.21 1.07 -43.63
C GLN A 7 1.26 0.52 -42.64
N PHE A 8 1.01 0.73 -41.38
CA PHE A 8 1.89 0.24 -40.32
C PHE A 8 1.21 -0.89 -39.57
N GLN A 9 2.00 -1.91 -39.18
CA GLN A 9 1.53 -2.98 -38.30
C GLN A 9 1.25 -2.43 -36.92
N PRO A 10 0.14 -2.84 -36.27
CA PRO A 10 -0.18 -2.40 -34.90
C PRO A 10 0.81 -2.96 -33.88
N GLY A 11 0.94 -2.21 -32.78
CA GLY A 11 1.91 -2.53 -31.73
C GLY A 11 3.27 -1.89 -31.97
N ILE A 12 4.08 -1.84 -30.91
CA ILE A 12 5.44 -1.29 -30.92
C ILE A 12 6.44 -2.44 -30.93
N ASN A 13 7.49 -2.30 -31.73
CA ASN A 13 8.59 -3.24 -31.75
C ASN A 13 9.93 -2.52 -31.51
N ARG A 14 10.57 -2.84 -30.39
CA ARG A 14 11.88 -2.33 -29.97
C ARG A 14 12.95 -3.42 -29.94
N GLU A 15 12.58 -4.69 -30.16
CA GLU A 15 13.54 -5.80 -30.20
C GLU A 15 14.41 -5.77 -31.47
N SER A 16 13.95 -5.10 -32.51
CA SER A 16 14.71 -4.88 -33.72
C SER A 16 15.13 -3.42 -33.86
N THR A 17 16.07 -3.14 -34.77
CA THR A 17 16.43 -1.75 -35.07
C THR A 17 15.25 -1.04 -35.73
N SER A 18 15.19 0.30 -35.58
CA SER A 18 14.15 1.10 -36.21
C SER A 18 14.09 0.93 -37.74
N TYR A 19 15.18 0.55 -38.38
CA TYR A 19 15.22 0.27 -39.82
C TYR A 19 14.73 -1.14 -40.17
N SER A 20 15.11 -2.14 -39.34
CA SER A 20 14.67 -3.54 -39.57
C SER A 20 13.19 -3.75 -39.29
N ASN A 21 12.55 -2.86 -38.52
CA ASN A 21 11.11 -2.85 -38.24
C ASN A 21 10.32 -2.06 -39.30
N GLU A 22 10.76 -2.03 -40.53
CA GLU A 22 10.05 -1.33 -41.61
C GLU A 22 8.59 -1.75 -41.70
N GLY A 23 7.69 -0.76 -41.79
CA GLY A 23 6.24 -0.98 -41.81
C GLY A 23 5.63 -1.18 -40.39
N GLY A 24 6.39 -1.01 -39.31
CA GLY A 24 5.91 -1.04 -37.94
C GLY A 24 5.95 0.32 -37.26
N TRP A 25 5.44 0.39 -36.05
CA TRP A 25 5.61 1.51 -35.15
C TRP A 25 6.82 1.27 -34.24
N TYR A 26 7.51 2.34 -33.85
CA TYR A 26 8.76 2.25 -33.12
C TYR A 26 8.74 2.95 -31.76
N ASP A 27 8.04 4.07 -31.65
CA ASP A 27 7.99 4.87 -30.41
C ASP A 27 6.62 5.50 -30.22
N MET A 28 6.21 5.66 -28.95
CA MET A 28 4.95 6.30 -28.61
C MET A 28 4.88 6.72 -27.14
N ASP A 29 3.96 7.63 -26.84
CA ASP A 29 3.53 7.93 -25.50
C ASP A 29 2.05 8.31 -25.49
N LYS A 30 1.30 7.81 -24.49
CA LYS A 30 -0.15 8.08 -24.27
C LYS A 30 -1.02 7.83 -25.50
N VAL A 31 -0.70 6.79 -26.23
CA VAL A 31 -1.46 6.27 -27.37
C VAL A 31 -1.75 4.79 -27.12
N ARG A 32 -2.87 4.30 -27.59
CA ARG A 32 -3.24 2.87 -27.60
C ARG A 32 -3.58 2.42 -29.01
N PHE A 33 -3.71 1.12 -29.19
CA PHE A 33 -4.22 0.56 -30.43
C PHE A 33 -5.64 0.05 -30.23
N ARG A 34 -6.54 0.46 -31.12
CA ARG A 34 -7.92 -0.03 -31.16
C ARG A 34 -8.24 -0.54 -32.53
N MET A 35 -8.55 -1.84 -32.64
CA MET A 35 -8.78 -2.53 -33.89
C MET A 35 -7.64 -2.29 -34.93
N GLY A 36 -6.40 -2.32 -34.45
CA GLY A 36 -5.19 -2.12 -35.24
C GLY A 36 -4.82 -0.67 -35.55
N TYR A 37 -5.61 0.31 -35.12
CA TYR A 37 -5.35 1.73 -35.37
C TYR A 37 -4.94 2.45 -34.10
N PRO A 38 -3.89 3.30 -34.15
CA PRO A 38 -3.49 4.08 -32.99
C PRO A 38 -4.50 5.19 -32.73
N GLU A 39 -4.84 5.35 -31.44
CA GLU A 39 -5.66 6.42 -30.91
C GLU A 39 -5.09 6.97 -29.61
N LYS A 40 -5.31 8.25 -29.32
CA LYS A 40 -4.96 8.85 -28.04
C LYS A 40 -5.74 8.16 -26.92
N ILE A 41 -5.08 7.88 -25.76
CA ILE A 41 -5.77 7.37 -24.57
C ILE A 41 -6.77 8.38 -24.02
N GLY A 42 -7.74 7.92 -23.25
CA GLY A 42 -8.68 8.80 -22.54
C GLY A 42 -7.99 9.69 -21.51
N GLY A 43 -8.67 10.76 -21.13
CA GLY A 43 -8.23 11.66 -20.07
C GLY A 43 -8.52 11.11 -18.69
N TRP A 44 -8.21 11.93 -17.69
CA TRP A 44 -8.52 11.64 -16.29
C TRP A 44 -8.93 12.90 -15.54
N THR A 45 -9.75 12.71 -14.51
CA THR A 45 -10.24 13.79 -13.64
C THR A 45 -10.13 13.36 -12.19
N LYS A 46 -9.88 14.30 -11.27
CA LYS A 46 -9.91 14.00 -9.84
C LYS A 46 -11.28 13.47 -9.43
N VAL A 47 -11.30 12.45 -8.58
CA VAL A 47 -12.55 11.90 -7.99
C VAL A 47 -13.20 12.94 -7.07
N GLY A 48 -12.38 13.71 -6.34
CA GLY A 48 -12.80 14.76 -5.43
C GLY A 48 -11.66 15.73 -5.14
N ASN A 49 -11.95 16.71 -4.28
CA ASN A 49 -10.95 17.70 -3.85
C ASN A 49 -10.19 17.28 -2.59
N ASN A 50 -10.60 16.18 -1.94
CA ASN A 50 -9.95 15.67 -0.76
C ASN A 50 -8.75 14.81 -1.15
N SER A 51 -7.67 14.89 -0.37
CA SER A 51 -6.45 14.09 -0.53
C SER A 51 -6.32 13.09 0.62
N PHE A 52 -5.54 12.05 0.39
CA PHE A 52 -5.11 11.08 1.40
C PHE A 52 -3.60 11.24 1.68
N LEU A 53 -3.16 10.82 2.87
CA LEU A 53 -1.75 10.83 3.25
C LEU A 53 -1.03 9.56 2.78
N GLY A 54 0.23 9.72 2.41
CA GLY A 54 1.10 8.63 1.98
C GLY A 54 0.92 8.22 0.52
N SER A 55 1.82 7.37 0.03
CA SER A 55 1.77 6.82 -1.34
C SER A 55 0.81 5.64 -1.40
N CYS A 56 -0.29 5.78 -2.14
CA CYS A 56 -1.26 4.69 -2.31
C CYS A 56 -0.68 3.58 -3.22
N ARG A 57 -0.78 2.32 -2.75
CA ARG A 57 -0.30 1.12 -3.47
C ARG A 57 -1.31 0.00 -3.53
N ALA A 58 -2.51 0.22 -3.01
CA ALA A 58 -3.59 -0.76 -3.07
C ALA A 58 -4.94 -0.06 -3.16
N LEU A 59 -5.78 -0.50 -4.07
CA LEU A 59 -7.17 -0.06 -4.24
C LEU A 59 -8.08 -1.28 -4.30
N HIS A 60 -9.21 -1.21 -3.61
CA HIS A 60 -10.21 -2.28 -3.61
C HIS A 60 -11.62 -1.69 -3.52
N SER A 61 -12.50 -2.03 -4.44
CA SER A 61 -13.86 -1.49 -4.46
C SER A 61 -14.89 -2.57 -4.23
N TRP A 62 -15.86 -2.28 -3.38
CA TRP A 62 -17.00 -3.16 -3.13
C TRP A 62 -18.27 -2.36 -2.88
N ARG A 63 -19.36 -3.07 -2.83
CA ARG A 63 -20.68 -2.50 -2.59
C ARG A 63 -21.39 -3.29 -1.52
N THR A 64 -21.98 -2.60 -0.56
CA THR A 64 -22.78 -3.21 0.50
C THR A 64 -24.18 -3.57 0.00
N ILE A 65 -24.91 -4.41 0.78
CA ILE A 65 -26.33 -4.72 0.54
C ILE A 65 -27.18 -3.45 0.63
N ALA A 66 -26.77 -2.48 1.45
CA ALA A 66 -27.42 -1.17 1.55
C ALA A 66 -27.18 -0.29 0.31
N LEU A 67 -26.38 -0.76 -0.66
CA LEU A 67 -26.01 -0.09 -1.89
C LEU A 67 -24.97 1.05 -1.71
N ASP A 68 -24.30 1.11 -0.58
CA ASP A 68 -23.18 2.01 -0.39
C ASP A 68 -21.96 1.51 -1.17
N ASN A 69 -21.33 2.42 -1.87
CA ASN A 69 -20.09 2.13 -2.60
C ASN A 69 -18.91 2.54 -1.72
N TYR A 70 -18.01 1.60 -1.49
CA TYR A 70 -16.77 1.80 -0.76
C TYR A 70 -15.57 1.53 -1.65
N LEU A 71 -14.51 2.29 -1.42
CA LEU A 71 -13.21 2.08 -2.05
C LEU A 71 -12.13 2.09 -0.96
N GLY A 72 -11.52 0.95 -0.72
CA GLY A 72 -10.35 0.82 0.15
C GLY A 72 -9.12 1.44 -0.50
N VAL A 73 -8.40 2.29 0.23
CA VAL A 73 -7.22 3.02 -0.21
C VAL A 73 -6.08 2.75 0.77
N GLY A 74 -5.20 1.82 0.40
CA GLY A 74 -4.04 1.44 1.21
C GLY A 74 -2.80 2.25 0.82
N THR A 75 -2.29 3.05 1.76
CA THR A 75 -1.12 3.92 1.54
C THR A 75 0.10 3.47 2.33
N SER A 76 1.25 4.09 2.11
CA SER A 76 2.46 3.84 2.92
C SER A 76 2.27 4.19 4.39
N GLU A 77 1.34 5.09 4.71
CA GLU A 77 1.13 5.60 6.06
C GLU A 77 -0.15 5.06 6.70
N LYS A 78 -1.25 5.00 5.95
CA LYS A 78 -2.59 4.71 6.48
C LYS A 78 -3.40 3.81 5.57
N TYR A 79 -4.51 3.32 6.07
CA TYR A 79 -5.55 2.67 5.29
C TYR A 79 -6.87 3.41 5.44
N TYR A 80 -7.45 3.81 4.32
CA TYR A 80 -8.70 4.56 4.27
C TYR A 80 -9.81 3.77 3.58
N VAL A 81 -11.04 4.09 3.93
CA VAL A 81 -12.22 3.82 3.11
C VAL A 81 -12.67 5.15 2.50
N GLU A 82 -12.67 5.24 1.18
CA GLU A 82 -13.28 6.37 0.47
C GLU A 82 -14.77 6.08 0.31
N SER A 83 -15.60 7.07 0.64
CA SER A 83 -17.04 7.07 0.41
C SER A 83 -17.51 8.50 0.23
N GLY A 84 -18.25 8.78 -0.85
CA GLY A 84 -18.79 10.10 -1.14
C GLY A 84 -17.74 11.21 -1.25
N GLN A 85 -16.56 10.91 -1.80
CA GLN A 85 -15.40 11.79 -1.93
C GLN A 85 -14.69 12.12 -0.59
N GLY A 86 -15.07 11.48 0.51
CA GLY A 86 -14.40 11.59 1.81
C GLY A 86 -13.47 10.38 2.04
N TYR A 87 -12.33 10.60 2.69
CA TYR A 87 -11.42 9.54 3.13
C TYR A 87 -11.56 9.34 4.63
N TYR A 88 -11.98 8.14 5.03
CA TYR A 88 -12.20 7.75 6.42
C TYR A 88 -11.07 6.83 6.85
N ASP A 89 -10.32 7.26 7.85
CA ASP A 89 -9.16 6.53 8.36
C ASP A 89 -9.60 5.34 9.21
N ILE A 90 -9.41 4.14 8.69
CA ILE A 90 -9.67 2.87 9.38
C ILE A 90 -8.38 2.14 9.78
N THR A 91 -7.23 2.83 9.72
CA THR A 91 -5.93 2.24 10.09
C THR A 91 -6.00 1.61 11.47
N PRO A 92 -5.59 0.34 11.61
CA PRO A 92 -5.63 -0.35 12.89
C PRO A 92 -4.79 0.35 13.96
N LEU A 93 -5.24 0.25 15.21
CA LEU A 93 -4.44 0.64 16.35
C LEU A 93 -3.58 -0.55 16.79
N ARG A 94 -2.35 -0.27 17.20
CA ARG A 94 -1.53 -1.26 17.87
C ARG A 94 -1.83 -1.23 19.36
N VAL A 95 -1.83 -2.38 19.98
CA VAL A 95 -1.84 -2.46 21.43
C VAL A 95 -0.47 -1.97 21.90
N THR A 96 -0.42 -0.87 22.64
CA THR A 96 0.77 -0.52 23.42
C THR A 96 0.79 -1.46 24.60
N VAL A 97 1.53 -2.55 24.47
CA VAL A 97 1.81 -3.40 25.63
C VAL A 97 2.76 -2.59 26.51
N PRO A 98 2.38 -2.24 27.72
CA PRO A 98 3.38 -1.79 28.70
C PRO A 98 4.46 -2.85 28.74
N PRO A 99 5.74 -2.51 28.91
CA PRO A 99 6.76 -3.53 29.08
C PRO A 99 6.32 -4.48 30.17
N ASP A 100 6.63 -5.78 30.02
CA ASP A 100 6.44 -6.78 31.07
C ASP A 100 7.19 -6.29 32.31
N GLU A 101 6.60 -5.36 33.04
CA GLU A 101 7.07 -4.96 34.33
C GLU A 101 6.60 -6.05 35.29
N ASN A 102 7.55 -6.75 35.84
CA ASN A 102 7.33 -7.60 37.03
C ASN A 102 6.68 -6.72 38.09
N ILE A 103 5.37 -6.86 38.26
CA ILE A 103 4.67 -6.15 39.34
C ILE A 103 5.07 -6.80 40.65
N GLU A 104 5.94 -6.15 41.37
CA GLU A 104 6.29 -6.54 42.71
C GLU A 104 5.19 -6.04 43.66
N VAL A 105 4.28 -6.93 44.04
CA VAL A 105 3.29 -6.64 45.08
C VAL A 105 3.93 -6.89 46.43
N THR A 106 4.45 -5.85 47.05
CA THR A 106 4.97 -5.95 48.41
C THR A 106 3.84 -5.80 49.39
N VAL A 107 3.41 -6.90 50.00
CA VAL A 107 2.47 -6.87 51.10
C VAL A 107 3.30 -6.75 52.39
N SER A 108 3.50 -5.55 52.86
CA SER A 108 4.21 -5.31 54.14
C SER A 108 3.22 -5.26 55.30
N GLY A 109 3.25 -6.32 56.11
CA GLY A 109 2.81 -6.28 57.50
C GLY A 109 1.30 -6.16 57.76
N VAL A 110 0.51 -7.21 57.52
CA VAL A 110 -0.75 -7.37 58.24
C VAL A 110 -0.48 -8.08 59.53
N TYR A 111 -0.56 -7.38 60.65
CA TYR A 111 -0.46 -7.98 61.96
C TYR A 111 -1.87 -8.19 62.52
N ALA A 112 -2.26 -9.43 62.71
CA ALA A 112 -3.44 -9.76 63.47
C ALA A 112 -3.12 -10.89 64.45
N THR A 113 -3.55 -10.74 65.69
CA THR A 113 -3.61 -11.84 66.66
C THR A 113 -4.91 -12.59 66.42
N GLY A 114 -4.87 -13.56 65.51
CA GLY A 114 -6.01 -14.33 65.08
C GLY A 114 -5.83 -14.70 63.61
N GLY A 115 -6.35 -15.83 63.16
CA GLY A 115 -6.13 -16.30 61.78
C GLY A 115 -6.50 -15.26 60.74
N VAL A 116 -5.59 -15.04 59.83
CA VAL A 116 -5.82 -14.12 58.68
C VAL A 116 -6.60 -14.85 57.61
N GLY A 117 -7.66 -14.23 57.14
CA GLY A 117 -8.45 -14.72 56.00
C GLY A 117 -7.73 -14.55 54.65
N GLU A 118 -8.41 -14.88 53.61
CA GLU A 118 -7.88 -14.79 52.22
C GLU A 118 -7.72 -13.33 51.77
N ALA A 119 -6.58 -13.00 51.17
CA ALA A 119 -6.40 -11.77 50.42
C ALA A 119 -6.38 -12.09 48.94
N SER A 120 -7.28 -11.50 48.15
CA SER A 120 -7.28 -11.65 46.70
C SER A 120 -6.80 -10.36 46.05
N VAL A 121 -5.91 -10.49 45.08
CA VAL A 121 -5.43 -9.40 44.24
C VAL A 121 -5.87 -9.71 42.80
N ASN A 122 -6.64 -8.82 42.21
CA ASN A 122 -7.07 -8.96 40.83
C ASN A 122 -6.17 -8.07 39.95
N THR A 123 -5.38 -8.68 39.08
CA THR A 123 -4.45 -7.96 38.19
C THR A 123 -4.42 -8.61 36.82
N ASP A 124 -4.25 -7.82 35.78
CA ASP A 124 -4.12 -8.29 34.39
C ASP A 124 -2.72 -8.85 34.06
N ILE A 125 -1.74 -8.77 34.95
CA ILE A 125 -0.37 -9.19 34.67
C ILE A 125 0.24 -9.90 35.89
N GLY A 126 0.73 -11.10 35.70
CA GLY A 126 0.95 -12.07 36.71
C GLY A 126 2.35 -12.37 37.15
N GLN A 127 2.98 -11.66 38.06
CA GLN A 127 3.86 -12.30 39.08
C GLN A 127 3.70 -11.62 40.43
N VAL A 128 3.37 -12.41 41.45
CA VAL A 128 3.37 -11.96 42.82
C VAL A 128 4.62 -12.52 43.51
N THR A 129 5.55 -11.64 43.86
CA THR A 129 6.68 -12.02 44.70
C THR A 129 6.41 -11.61 46.15
N ASN A 130 6.54 -12.56 47.06
CA ASN A 130 6.38 -12.33 48.50
C ASN A 130 7.74 -12.06 49.12
N ASP A 131 7.93 -10.86 49.67
CA ASP A 131 9.10 -10.58 50.51
C ASP A 131 8.75 -10.91 51.96
N ALA A 132 9.58 -11.71 52.59
CA ALA A 132 9.33 -12.46 53.80
C ALA A 132 9.00 -11.57 55.01
N GLY A 133 7.74 -11.31 55.19
CA GLY A 133 7.19 -10.93 56.48
C GLY A 133 6.74 -12.16 57.27
N THR A 134 7.11 -12.21 58.48
CA THR A 134 6.91 -13.31 59.41
C THR A 134 5.47 -13.38 59.93
N GLY A 135 4.56 -14.07 59.25
CA GLY A 135 3.17 -14.30 59.65
C GLY A 135 2.47 -15.29 58.74
N GLN A 136 1.55 -16.11 59.23
CA GLN A 136 0.75 -16.97 58.38
C GLN A 136 -0.17 -16.10 57.49
N VAL A 137 0.15 -16.04 56.23
CA VAL A 137 -0.73 -15.50 55.22
C VAL A 137 -1.50 -16.68 54.65
N GLY A 138 -2.83 -16.57 54.58
CA GLY A 138 -3.67 -17.52 53.85
C GLY A 138 -3.34 -17.53 52.34
N PHE A 139 -4.23 -17.55 51.47
CA PHE A 139 -4.03 -17.55 50.04
C PHE A 139 -4.01 -16.13 49.45
N VAL A 140 -3.10 -15.87 48.53
CA VAL A 140 -3.22 -14.72 47.63
C VAL A 140 -3.74 -15.25 46.26
N ALA A 141 -4.93 -14.90 45.90
CA ALA A 141 -5.49 -15.21 44.57
C ALA A 141 -5.22 -14.01 43.65
N VAL A 142 -4.54 -14.27 42.54
CA VAL A 142 -4.35 -13.28 41.48
C VAL A 142 -5.31 -13.67 40.38
N ASN A 143 -6.23 -12.80 40.03
CA ASN A 143 -7.17 -13.02 38.96
C ASN A 143 -6.71 -12.19 37.73
N THR A 144 -6.32 -12.87 36.68
CA THR A 144 -5.92 -12.24 35.40
C THR A 144 -7.01 -12.49 34.37
N ASP A 145 -7.58 -11.44 33.84
CA ASP A 145 -8.48 -11.39 32.70
C ASP A 145 -9.23 -12.70 32.38
N GLY A 146 -10.18 -13.06 33.27
CA GLY A 146 -11.09 -14.19 33.06
C GLY A 146 -10.56 -15.60 33.34
N ALA A 147 -9.29 -15.73 33.67
CA ALA A 147 -8.74 -17.02 34.13
C ALA A 147 -8.30 -16.90 35.59
N ASP A 148 -8.99 -17.63 36.47
CA ASP A 148 -8.58 -17.74 37.90
C ASP A 148 -7.24 -18.46 37.99
N VAL A 149 -6.14 -17.70 38.07
CA VAL A 149 -4.84 -18.28 38.40
C VAL A 149 -4.64 -18.20 39.90
N MET A 150 -4.86 -19.31 40.58
CA MET A 150 -4.50 -19.46 41.98
C MET A 150 -3.00 -19.68 42.10
N ALA A 151 -2.25 -18.63 42.44
CA ALA A 151 -0.87 -18.79 42.86
C ALA A 151 -0.83 -19.18 44.32
N LEU A 152 -0.51 -20.46 44.60
CA LEU A 152 -0.21 -20.93 45.94
C LEU A 152 1.18 -20.40 46.33
N VAL A 153 1.23 -19.41 47.19
CA VAL A 153 2.48 -19.00 47.83
C VAL A 153 2.71 -19.91 49.03
N PRO A 154 3.72 -20.80 49.02
CA PRO A 154 4.00 -21.63 50.17
C PRO A 154 4.55 -20.75 51.28
N VAL A 155 3.85 -20.69 52.38
CA VAL A 155 4.32 -20.07 53.62
C VAL A 155 5.10 -21.10 54.41
N SER A 156 6.38 -20.93 54.52
CA SER A 156 7.19 -21.73 55.46
C SER A 156 7.23 -21.04 56.82
N ASP A 157 6.67 -21.73 57.76
CA ASP A 157 6.82 -21.59 59.23
C ASP A 157 6.23 -20.38 59.96
N SER A 158 5.60 -20.77 61.07
CA SER A 158 4.85 -20.01 62.04
C SER A 158 5.57 -18.75 62.54
N LEU A 159 4.82 -17.65 62.56
CA LEU A 159 5.24 -16.44 63.25
C LEU A 159 4.16 -15.84 64.15
N SER A 160 4.58 -15.46 65.32
CA SER A 160 3.84 -14.59 66.20
C SER A 160 4.24 -13.15 65.96
N ALA A 161 3.28 -12.30 65.70
CA ALA A 161 3.51 -10.88 65.49
C ALA A 161 2.65 -10.04 66.42
N THR A 162 3.22 -9.00 66.96
CA THR A 162 2.55 -7.97 67.73
C THR A 162 2.45 -6.67 66.85
N GLY A 163 1.25 -6.37 66.50
CA GLY A 163 0.71 -5.04 66.23
C GLY A 163 1.12 -4.24 64.98
N GLY A 164 0.20 -3.96 64.12
CA GLY A 164 0.21 -2.91 63.10
C GLY A 164 -0.26 -3.37 61.69
N VAL A 165 -1.10 -2.59 61.06
CA VAL A 165 -1.55 -2.81 59.67
C VAL A 165 -0.55 -2.13 58.72
N GLY A 166 0.04 -2.91 57.82
CA GLY A 166 0.90 -2.36 56.77
C GLY A 166 0.17 -1.91 55.54
N SER A 167 0.85 -1.25 54.64
CA SER A 167 0.31 -0.80 53.37
C SER A 167 0.53 -1.86 52.26
N VAL A 168 -0.45 -2.04 51.41
CA VAL A 168 -0.32 -2.81 50.16
C VAL A 168 -0.11 -1.80 49.05
N THR A 169 0.97 -1.90 48.33
CA THR A 169 1.24 -1.09 47.16
C THR A 169 1.17 -1.99 45.94
N ILE A 170 0.33 -1.63 44.97
CA ILE A 170 0.22 -2.32 43.68
C ILE A 170 0.70 -1.35 42.61
N GLY A 171 1.73 -1.71 41.87
CA GLY A 171 2.22 -0.90 40.74
C GLY A 171 1.88 -1.57 39.42
N GLY A 172 1.31 -0.82 38.46
CA GLY A 172 0.97 -1.29 37.11
C GLY A 172 -0.32 -0.71 36.58
N ASN A 173 -0.52 -0.79 35.28
CA ASN A 173 -1.68 -0.26 34.57
C ASN A 173 -2.86 -1.23 34.70
N ILE A 174 -3.68 -1.15 35.77
CA ILE A 174 -4.66 -2.20 36.07
C ILE A 174 -5.84 -1.64 36.86
N ASP A 175 -7.05 -2.09 36.48
CA ASP A 175 -8.17 -2.18 37.41
C ASP A 175 -7.88 -3.25 38.45
N ALA A 176 -7.20 -2.87 39.53
CA ALA A 176 -6.90 -3.78 40.63
C ALA A 176 -7.89 -3.59 41.75
N SER A 177 -8.59 -4.64 42.13
CA SER A 177 -9.38 -4.66 43.38
C SER A 177 -8.72 -5.56 44.40
N VAL A 178 -8.49 -5.06 45.58
CA VAL A 178 -8.00 -5.84 46.73
C VAL A 178 -9.15 -6.02 47.71
N THR A 179 -9.62 -7.24 47.84
CA THR A 179 -10.65 -7.59 48.81
C THR A 179 -10.00 -8.35 49.98
N LEU A 180 -10.14 -7.77 51.15
CA LEU A 180 -9.70 -8.43 52.41
C LEU A 180 -10.93 -9.07 53.08
N GLU A 181 -11.08 -10.38 52.98
CA GLU A 181 -12.13 -11.11 53.68
C GLU A 181 -11.58 -11.78 54.96
N GLY A 182 -12.29 -11.64 56.05
CA GLY A 182 -12.03 -12.42 57.26
C GLY A 182 -11.10 -11.83 58.28
N VAL A 183 -10.97 -10.51 58.39
CA VAL A 183 -10.33 -9.87 59.53
C VAL A 183 -11.38 -9.71 60.63
N GLU A 184 -11.47 -10.65 61.58
CA GLU A 184 -12.19 -10.42 62.86
C GLU A 184 -11.27 -9.61 63.77
N ALA A 185 -11.61 -8.33 63.94
CA ALA A 185 -10.91 -7.47 64.88
C ALA A 185 -11.52 -7.63 66.28
N GLU A 186 -10.74 -8.08 67.24
CA GLU A 186 -11.10 -7.84 68.65
C GLU A 186 -11.07 -6.33 68.95
N ALA A 187 -12.10 -5.90 69.60
CA ALA A 187 -12.49 -4.53 69.91
C ALA A 187 -11.32 -3.50 70.05
N GLY A 188 -11.29 -2.51 69.14
CA GLY A 188 -10.45 -1.35 69.30
C GLY A 188 -9.92 -0.66 68.04
N VAL A 189 -10.13 -1.21 66.83
CA VAL A 189 -9.66 -0.57 65.60
C VAL A 189 -10.81 0.24 64.96
N THR A 190 -10.71 1.53 65.07
CA THR A 190 -11.72 2.49 64.56
C THR A 190 -11.31 3.20 63.26
N ALA A 191 -10.35 2.66 62.51
CA ALA A 191 -10.00 3.24 61.22
C ALA A 191 -10.09 2.19 60.10
N PRO A 192 -10.79 2.48 58.98
CA PRO A 192 -10.75 1.60 57.82
C PRO A 192 -9.31 1.55 57.27
N ALA A 193 -8.85 0.37 56.92
CA ALA A 193 -7.57 0.21 56.22
C ALA A 193 -7.72 0.90 54.86
N THR A 194 -6.94 1.96 54.63
CA THR A 194 -6.88 2.60 53.35
C THR A 194 -5.87 1.82 52.49
N VAL A 195 -6.36 1.16 51.48
CA VAL A 195 -5.50 0.61 50.43
C VAL A 195 -5.19 1.75 49.49
N GLY A 196 -3.99 2.29 49.58
CA GLY A 196 -3.49 3.21 48.57
C GLY A 196 -3.03 2.39 47.37
N VAL A 197 -3.83 2.36 46.30
CA VAL A 197 -3.36 1.87 45.01
C VAL A 197 -2.65 3.05 44.35
N THR A 198 -1.33 2.96 44.27
CA THR A 198 -0.60 3.89 43.41
C THR A 198 -0.51 3.22 42.06
N GLU A 199 -1.41 3.57 41.14
CA GLU A 199 -1.24 3.21 39.73
C GLU A 199 0.05 3.84 39.22
N ASN A 200 1.02 3.03 38.90
CA ASN A 200 2.16 3.47 38.12
C ASN A 200 1.83 3.22 36.62
N VAL A 201 0.70 3.78 36.16
CA VAL A 201 0.44 3.88 34.75
C VAL A 201 1.58 4.71 34.18
N PRO A 202 2.26 4.30 33.12
CA PRO A 202 3.19 5.19 32.44
C PRO A 202 2.40 6.40 31.94
N VAL A 203 2.41 7.45 32.73
CA VAL A 203 1.66 8.69 32.44
C VAL A 203 2.30 9.32 31.24
N ILE A 204 1.50 9.52 30.19
CA ILE A 204 1.95 10.31 29.03
C ILE A 204 2.07 11.75 29.49
N THR A 205 3.29 12.29 29.45
CA THR A 205 3.53 13.68 29.82
C THR A 205 4.05 14.50 28.67
N PHE A 206 3.71 15.78 28.66
CA PHE A 206 4.09 16.74 27.64
C PHE A 206 5.05 17.77 28.20
N THR A 207 6.07 18.12 27.44
CA THR A 207 6.99 19.21 27.79
C THR A 207 7.03 20.20 26.65
N ALA A 208 6.53 21.41 26.92
CA ALA A 208 6.56 22.52 25.98
C ALA A 208 7.77 23.42 26.25
N THR A 209 8.24 24.09 25.20
CA THR A 209 9.30 25.10 25.29
C THR A 209 8.73 26.44 24.81
N ASP A 210 8.91 27.50 25.58
CA ASP A 210 8.48 28.86 25.22
C ASP A 210 9.02 29.27 23.86
N GLY A 211 8.15 29.79 23.00
CA GLY A 211 8.47 30.17 21.63
C GLY A 211 8.55 29.01 20.63
N SER A 212 8.28 27.76 21.01
CA SER A 212 8.31 26.58 20.14
C SER A 212 6.92 25.98 19.94
N SER A 213 6.64 25.48 18.73
CA SER A 213 5.48 24.62 18.46
C SER A 213 5.78 23.13 18.63
N THR A 214 7.05 22.77 18.82
CA THR A 214 7.46 21.40 19.08
C THR A 214 7.27 21.07 20.55
N ILE A 215 6.53 20.01 20.83
CA ILE A 215 6.29 19.48 22.18
C ILE A 215 6.98 18.13 22.27
N VAL A 216 7.72 17.91 23.35
CA VAL A 216 8.29 16.60 23.69
C VAL A 216 7.25 15.83 24.47
N VAL A 217 6.96 14.62 24.01
CA VAL A 217 6.08 13.67 24.67
C VAL A 217 6.94 12.61 25.31
N ASN A 218 6.74 12.37 26.59
CA ASN A 218 7.35 11.27 27.33
C ASN A 218 6.29 10.18 27.50
N HIS A 219 6.54 9.01 26.94
CA HIS A 219 5.74 7.81 27.07
C HIS A 219 6.68 6.60 27.02
N PRO A 220 7.02 6.00 28.16
CA PRO A 220 7.93 4.89 28.23
C PRO A 220 7.53 3.74 27.30
N SER A 221 8.52 3.18 26.60
CA SER A 221 8.33 2.03 25.71
C SER A 221 7.26 2.21 24.62
N HIS A 222 7.08 3.43 24.12
CA HIS A 222 6.03 3.75 23.12
C HIS A 222 6.16 2.95 21.80
N GLY A 223 7.35 2.42 21.46
CA GLY A 223 7.61 1.61 20.26
C GLY A 223 7.28 2.30 18.92
N ALA A 224 7.06 3.62 18.93
CA ALA A 224 6.78 4.37 17.73
C ALA A 224 8.06 4.69 16.97
N VAL A 225 7.96 4.70 15.64
CA VAL A 225 9.00 5.14 14.72
C VAL A 225 8.68 6.51 14.14
N ASN A 226 9.65 7.12 13.49
CA ASN A 226 9.42 8.42 12.85
C ASN A 226 8.35 8.33 11.77
N GLY A 227 7.37 9.23 11.83
CA GLY A 227 6.25 9.27 10.90
C GLY A 227 4.99 8.55 11.38
N ASP A 228 5.04 7.76 12.45
CA ASP A 228 3.87 7.11 13.05
C ASP A 228 2.82 8.12 13.51
N PHE A 229 1.61 7.63 13.77
CA PHE A 229 0.51 8.46 14.24
C PHE A 229 0.03 8.04 15.61
N VAL A 230 -0.30 9.04 16.43
CA VAL A 230 -0.90 8.87 17.75
C VAL A 230 -2.07 9.84 17.93
N THR A 231 -3.15 9.36 18.52
CA THR A 231 -4.28 10.20 18.93
C THR A 231 -4.30 10.29 20.45
N PHE A 232 -4.21 11.50 21.00
CA PHE A 232 -4.34 11.69 22.45
C PHE A 232 -5.78 11.96 22.81
N THR A 233 -6.17 11.46 23.99
CA THR A 233 -7.44 11.79 24.63
C THR A 233 -7.21 12.04 26.12
N GLU A 234 -8.12 12.79 26.74
CA GLU A 234 -8.10 13.16 28.16
C GLU A 234 -6.92 14.02 28.61
N ALA A 235 -6.10 14.52 27.67
CA ALA A 235 -5.03 15.44 28.01
C ALA A 235 -5.59 16.79 28.46
N LEU A 236 -5.03 17.33 29.55
CA LEU A 236 -5.34 18.65 30.06
C LEU A 236 -4.47 19.74 29.39
N SER A 237 -4.90 21.00 29.51
CA SER A 237 -4.13 22.15 29.01
C SER A 237 -2.80 22.28 29.73
N LEU A 238 -1.74 22.66 29.01
CA LEU A 238 -0.44 22.97 29.63
C LEU A 238 -0.42 24.34 30.35
N GLY A 239 -1.50 25.13 30.26
CA GLY A 239 -1.69 26.37 31.01
C GLY A 239 -1.55 27.65 30.19
N GLY A 240 -1.14 27.57 28.94
CA GLY A 240 -0.99 28.71 28.03
C GLY A 240 -1.71 28.53 26.71
N ASN A 241 -0.96 28.66 25.59
CA ASN A 241 -1.51 28.51 24.25
C ASN A 241 -1.82 27.05 23.90
N VAL A 242 -1.14 26.10 24.53
CA VAL A 242 -1.34 24.66 24.33
C VAL A 242 -2.51 24.20 25.20
N THR A 243 -3.71 24.32 24.67
CA THR A 243 -4.96 23.95 25.35
C THR A 243 -5.22 22.44 25.27
N ALA A 244 -6.17 21.95 26.08
CA ALA A 244 -6.64 20.57 26.01
C ALA A 244 -7.12 20.19 24.59
N ALA A 245 -7.82 21.09 23.89
CA ALA A 245 -8.27 20.84 22.51
C ALA A 245 -7.11 20.74 21.52
N VAL A 246 -6.03 21.48 21.75
CA VAL A 246 -4.80 21.38 20.96
C VAL A 246 -4.13 20.01 21.17
N LEU A 247 -4.13 19.47 22.38
CA LEU A 247 -3.49 18.18 22.65
C LEU A 247 -4.36 17.00 22.22
N ASN A 248 -5.66 17.02 22.48
CA ASN A 248 -6.58 15.91 22.23
C ASN A 248 -6.97 15.79 20.74
N GLN A 249 -6.00 15.49 19.89
CA GLN A 249 -6.17 15.21 18.47
C GLN A 249 -5.08 14.25 17.96
N GLU A 250 -5.16 13.86 16.71
CA GLU A 250 -4.15 13.03 16.08
C GLU A 250 -2.89 13.82 15.74
N TYR A 251 -1.72 13.24 15.98
CA TYR A 251 -0.42 13.81 15.67
C TYR A 251 0.48 12.81 14.94
N GLN A 252 1.27 13.32 14.01
CA GLN A 252 2.40 12.58 13.45
C GLN A 252 3.60 12.68 14.38
N ILE A 253 4.20 11.54 14.67
CA ILE A 253 5.32 11.39 15.59
C ILE A 253 6.63 11.71 14.90
N ILE A 254 7.49 12.46 15.58
CA ILE A 254 8.85 12.77 15.16
C ILE A 254 9.82 12.09 16.10
N VAL A 255 10.57 11.12 15.56
CA VAL A 255 11.69 10.47 16.25
C VAL A 255 12.97 10.90 15.58
N ASP A 256 13.87 11.53 16.34
CA ASP A 256 15.14 12.04 15.84
C ASP A 256 16.30 11.69 16.82
N THR A 257 17.51 12.17 16.54
CA THR A 257 18.70 11.90 17.35
C THR A 257 18.64 12.49 18.78
N THR A 258 17.62 13.27 19.08
CA THR A 258 17.44 13.89 20.40
C THR A 258 16.33 13.22 21.21
N THR A 259 15.64 12.23 20.63
CA THR A 259 14.61 11.42 21.27
C THR A 259 15.21 10.11 21.79
N THR A 260 14.52 9.46 22.71
CA THR A 260 14.90 8.17 23.31
C THR A 260 13.82 7.12 23.04
N SER A 261 14.00 5.90 23.55
CA SER A 261 12.94 4.88 23.54
C SER A 261 11.66 5.31 24.27
N ASP A 262 11.78 6.30 25.15
CA ASP A 262 10.70 6.76 26.02
C ASP A 262 10.17 8.15 25.63
N THR A 263 10.75 8.77 24.61
CA THR A 263 10.38 10.13 24.20
C THR A 263 10.29 10.27 22.69
N TYR A 264 9.34 11.06 22.24
CA TYR A 264 9.21 11.53 20.87
C TYR A 264 8.72 12.98 20.83
N LYS A 265 8.58 13.55 19.66
CA LYS A 265 8.13 14.92 19.47
C LYS A 265 6.87 14.96 18.63
N ILE A 266 6.06 15.97 18.87
CA ILE A 266 4.91 16.33 18.03
C ILE A 266 4.98 17.83 17.73
N ILE A 267 4.30 18.28 16.67
CA ILE A 267 4.12 19.70 16.38
C ILE A 267 2.70 20.08 16.79
N ALA A 268 2.58 20.87 17.86
CA ALA A 268 1.28 21.38 18.31
C ALA A 268 0.63 22.21 17.19
N ARG A 269 -0.64 21.98 16.93
CA ARG A 269 -1.41 22.63 15.86
C ARG A 269 -2.81 22.97 16.33
N GLU A 270 -3.41 23.95 15.69
CA GLU A 270 -4.82 24.27 15.93
C GLU A 270 -5.71 23.07 15.56
N VAL A 271 -6.87 22.99 16.21
CA VAL A 271 -7.87 21.98 15.86
C VAL A 271 -8.41 22.30 14.48
N ALA A 272 -8.47 21.30 13.62
CA ALA A 272 -8.99 21.45 12.26
C ALA A 272 -10.37 22.10 12.26
N SER A 273 -10.52 23.20 11.53
CA SER A 273 -11.79 23.85 11.28
C SER A 273 -12.10 23.81 9.78
N VAL A 274 -13.37 23.93 9.43
CA VAL A 274 -13.80 24.00 8.01
C VAL A 274 -13.17 25.21 7.30
N ALA A 275 -12.74 26.23 8.04
CA ALA A 275 -12.11 27.42 7.50
C ALA A 275 -10.63 27.20 7.09
N ASP A 276 -10.01 26.15 7.59
CA ASP A 276 -8.59 25.84 7.35
C ASP A 276 -8.37 24.95 6.10
N ILE A 277 -9.46 24.57 5.43
CA ILE A 277 -9.40 23.84 4.17
C ILE A 277 -9.07 24.84 3.06
N THR A 278 -7.91 24.73 2.46
CA THR A 278 -7.51 25.55 1.32
C THR A 278 -8.39 25.28 0.10
N VAL A 279 -8.36 26.19 -0.89
CA VAL A 279 -9.15 26.06 -2.13
C VAL A 279 -8.81 24.76 -2.89
N ASP A 280 -7.63 24.19 -2.66
CA ASP A 280 -7.18 22.93 -3.24
C ASP A 280 -7.46 21.70 -2.34
N GLY A 281 -8.20 21.89 -1.23
CA GLY A 281 -8.55 20.79 -0.32
C GLY A 281 -7.43 20.33 0.61
N GLU A 282 -6.28 20.97 0.58
CA GLU A 282 -5.15 20.63 1.44
C GLU A 282 -5.32 21.34 2.80
N TYR A 283 -5.36 20.54 3.87
CA TYR A 283 -5.37 21.04 5.24
C TYR A 283 -3.94 21.31 5.69
N THR A 284 -3.58 22.59 5.80
CA THR A 284 -2.33 23.02 6.42
C THR A 284 -2.61 23.51 7.83
N PRO A 285 -2.44 22.66 8.86
CA PRO A 285 -2.72 23.04 10.22
C PRO A 285 -1.76 24.15 10.68
N THR A 286 -2.30 25.24 11.22
CA THR A 286 -1.49 26.32 11.80
C THR A 286 -0.78 25.81 13.05
N PRO A 287 0.57 25.88 13.14
CA PRO A 287 1.27 25.50 14.34
C PRO A 287 0.91 26.40 15.53
N VAL A 288 0.66 25.80 16.69
CA VAL A 288 0.44 26.51 17.95
C VAL A 288 1.77 26.65 18.66
N THR A 289 2.24 27.89 18.83
CA THR A 289 3.48 28.18 19.55
C THR A 289 3.21 28.25 21.04
N ALA A 290 3.90 27.45 21.83
CA ALA A 290 3.82 27.49 23.27
C ALA A 290 4.36 28.83 23.84
N ASN A 291 3.84 29.23 24.97
CA ASN A 291 4.28 30.42 25.68
C ASN A 291 4.80 30.05 27.09
N ALA A 292 5.33 31.03 27.82
CA ALA A 292 5.91 30.84 29.15
C ALA A 292 4.92 30.31 30.21
N SER A 293 3.61 30.29 29.92
CA SER A 293 2.57 29.74 30.81
C SER A 293 2.29 28.26 30.54
N ASP A 294 2.79 27.69 29.42
CA ASP A 294 2.64 26.28 29.09
C ASP A 294 3.62 25.42 29.88
N THR A 295 3.41 25.31 31.19
CA THR A 295 4.26 24.60 32.16
C THR A 295 3.63 23.31 32.69
N GLY A 296 2.39 23.03 32.33
CA GLY A 296 1.70 21.77 32.65
C GLY A 296 2.27 20.58 31.91
N ASP A 297 1.92 19.39 32.36
CA ASP A 297 2.38 18.10 31.82
C ASP A 297 1.29 17.30 31.08
N GLY A 298 0.07 17.81 30.99
CA GLY A 298 -1.07 17.17 30.34
C GLY A 298 -1.99 16.42 31.30
N GLY A 299 -1.58 16.22 32.56
CA GLY A 299 -2.38 15.55 33.60
C GLY A 299 -2.24 14.03 33.59
N ASP A 300 -2.75 13.41 34.66
CA ASP A 300 -2.50 11.99 35.00
C ASP A 300 -3.32 10.98 34.21
N PHE A 301 -4.31 11.43 33.40
CA PHE A 301 -5.23 10.53 32.70
C PHE A 301 -5.08 10.57 31.17
N THR A 302 -4.01 11.20 30.67
CA THR A 302 -3.76 11.25 29.23
C THR A 302 -3.56 9.85 28.66
N THR A 303 -4.36 9.50 27.67
CA THR A 303 -4.20 8.25 26.91
C THR A 303 -3.71 8.52 25.49
N GLY A 304 -2.96 7.60 24.93
CA GLY A 304 -2.44 7.69 23.56
C GLY A 304 -2.78 6.44 22.76
N ALA A 305 -3.63 6.60 21.75
CA ALA A 305 -3.96 5.54 20.81
C ALA A 305 -2.99 5.61 19.61
N TYR A 306 -2.08 4.65 19.51
CA TYR A 306 -1.11 4.56 18.43
C TYR A 306 -1.65 3.75 17.27
N GLN A 307 -1.48 4.25 16.06
CA GLN A 307 -1.71 3.43 14.87
C GLN A 307 -0.57 2.44 14.67
N ILE A 308 -0.81 1.39 13.87
CA ILE A 308 0.27 0.50 13.43
C ILE A 308 1.38 1.32 12.78
N ASN A 309 2.62 0.91 12.97
CA ASN A 309 3.77 1.66 12.48
C ASN A 309 3.66 1.91 10.96
N VAL A 310 4.03 3.11 10.51
CA VAL A 310 4.14 3.43 9.10
C VAL A 310 5.20 2.57 8.42
N GLY A 311 4.98 2.22 7.15
CA GLY A 311 5.97 1.46 6.40
C GLY A 311 6.86 2.35 5.55
N LEU A 312 7.92 1.76 5.02
CA LEU A 312 8.81 2.46 4.11
C LEU A 312 8.12 2.80 2.80
N ASP A 313 8.46 3.96 2.26
CA ASP A 313 8.02 4.40 0.93
C ASP A 313 8.98 3.95 -0.19
N THR A 314 10.20 3.57 0.15
CA THR A 314 11.20 3.03 -0.79
C THR A 314 11.76 1.73 -0.25
N SER A 315 11.91 0.72 -1.13
CA SER A 315 12.51 -0.55 -0.75
C SER A 315 13.98 -0.38 -0.36
N VAL A 316 14.36 -0.98 0.77
CA VAL A 316 15.73 -1.01 1.26
C VAL A 316 16.34 -2.37 0.98
N PHE A 317 17.38 -2.40 0.19
CA PHE A 317 18.04 -3.65 -0.21
C PHE A 317 19.17 -4.05 0.72
N GLY A 318 19.15 -5.32 1.11
CA GLY A 318 20.28 -6.06 1.64
C GLY A 318 20.70 -5.68 3.07
N ASN A 319 21.49 -6.58 3.67
CA ASN A 319 22.23 -6.36 4.90
C ASN A 319 23.64 -5.91 4.56
N GLY A 320 24.21 -4.98 5.30
CA GLY A 320 25.62 -4.60 5.18
C GLY A 320 25.88 -3.12 4.90
N TRP A 321 27.10 -2.80 4.54
CA TRP A 321 27.62 -1.43 4.41
C TRP A 321 26.97 -0.54 3.33
N GLY A 322 26.14 -1.07 2.50
CA GLY A 322 25.44 -0.34 1.44
C GLY A 322 23.91 -0.42 1.55
N ALA A 323 23.39 -1.00 2.61
CA ALA A 323 21.97 -1.17 2.81
C ALA A 323 21.33 0.05 3.49
N GLY A 324 20.39 0.69 2.81
CA GLY A 324 19.63 1.81 3.35
C GLY A 324 20.37 3.15 3.40
N THR A 325 19.85 4.07 4.20
CA THR A 325 20.40 5.39 4.40
C THR A 325 21.69 5.36 5.23
N TRP A 326 22.59 6.30 4.98
CA TRP A 326 23.76 6.53 5.85
C TRP A 326 23.31 6.78 7.29
N SER A 327 24.03 6.21 8.25
CA SER A 327 23.71 6.26 9.69
C SER A 327 22.71 5.22 10.19
N ARG A 328 22.37 4.22 9.42
CA ARG A 328 21.55 3.10 9.88
C ARG A 328 22.42 2.07 10.58
N GLY A 329 22.40 2.08 11.90
CA GLY A 329 23.25 1.21 12.74
C GLY A 329 24.54 1.87 13.27
N THR A 330 25.20 1.19 14.20
CA THR A 330 26.44 1.66 14.81
C THR A 330 27.67 1.35 13.95
N TRP A 331 28.74 2.16 14.07
CA TRP A 331 30.01 1.92 13.39
C TRP A 331 30.50 0.47 13.64
N GLY A 332 30.71 -0.27 12.57
CA GLY A 332 31.25 -1.64 12.66
C GLY A 332 30.22 -2.76 12.73
N SER A 333 28.93 -2.47 12.82
CA SER A 333 27.84 -3.45 12.70
C SER A 333 27.08 -3.28 11.40
N ALA A 334 26.72 -4.41 10.79
CA ALA A 334 25.81 -4.41 9.64
C ALA A 334 24.42 -3.97 10.11
N ALA A 335 23.74 -3.12 9.31
CA ALA A 335 22.34 -2.84 9.55
C ALA A 335 21.53 -4.15 9.37
N THR A 336 20.73 -4.48 10.35
CA THR A 336 19.75 -5.57 10.23
C THR A 336 18.47 -5.01 9.64
N ILE A 337 17.89 -5.70 8.66
CA ILE A 337 16.56 -5.39 8.15
C ILE A 337 15.56 -6.10 9.04
N ASP A 338 14.69 -5.34 9.68
CA ASP A 338 13.51 -5.88 10.34
C ASP A 338 12.42 -6.08 9.29
N ALA A 339 11.95 -7.32 9.15
CA ALA A 339 10.93 -7.68 8.16
C ALA A 339 9.58 -6.96 8.39
N GLN A 340 9.31 -6.47 9.58
CA GLN A 340 8.06 -5.76 9.90
C GLN A 340 8.17 -4.23 9.72
N THR A 341 9.31 -3.64 10.06
CA THR A 341 9.49 -2.18 10.05
C THR A 341 10.22 -1.66 8.82
N ASP A 342 11.03 -2.51 8.17
CA ASP A 342 11.93 -2.13 7.09
C ASP A 342 11.45 -2.56 5.69
N THR A 343 10.25 -3.13 5.57
CA THR A 343 9.66 -3.51 4.29
C THR A 343 8.87 -2.36 3.66
N LEU A 344 8.81 -2.38 2.33
CA LEU A 344 7.90 -1.51 1.60
C LEU A 344 6.46 -1.76 2.09
N ARG A 345 5.74 -0.70 2.44
CA ARG A 345 4.35 -0.83 2.84
C ARG A 345 3.49 -1.18 1.63
N LEU A 346 3.05 -2.42 1.61
CA LEU A 346 2.03 -2.93 0.70
C LEU A 346 0.85 -3.45 1.52
N TRP A 347 -0.33 -3.38 0.94
CA TRP A 347 -1.55 -3.90 1.53
C TRP A 347 -2.15 -4.95 0.62
N THR A 348 -2.73 -5.97 1.22
CA THR A 348 -3.66 -6.88 0.57
C THR A 348 -5.00 -6.80 1.28
N HIS A 349 -6.07 -6.98 0.55
CA HIS A 349 -7.43 -6.82 1.05
C HIS A 349 -8.37 -7.70 0.27
N ASP A 350 -9.44 -8.10 0.93
CA ASP A 350 -10.54 -8.86 0.32
C ASP A 350 -11.80 -8.77 1.19
N ASN A 351 -12.95 -9.04 0.61
CA ASN A 351 -14.21 -8.97 1.33
C ASN A 351 -14.65 -10.31 1.90
N PHE A 352 -15.02 -10.31 3.17
CA PHE A 352 -15.74 -11.42 3.80
C PHE A 352 -17.21 -11.02 3.98
N GLY A 353 -18.00 -11.21 2.94
CA GLY A 353 -19.34 -10.65 2.86
C GLY A 353 -19.30 -9.14 2.56
N GLU A 354 -19.80 -8.32 3.47
CA GLU A 354 -19.71 -6.85 3.38
C GLU A 354 -18.48 -6.29 4.09
N ASP A 355 -17.93 -7.10 5.01
CA ASP A 355 -16.78 -6.72 5.83
C ASP A 355 -15.49 -6.81 5.05
N LEU A 356 -14.50 -6.06 5.48
CA LEU A 356 -13.20 -5.97 4.82
C LEU A 356 -12.12 -6.61 5.68
N ILE A 357 -11.40 -7.56 5.10
CA ILE A 357 -10.15 -8.07 5.66
C ILE A 357 -9.00 -7.33 5.00
N ILE A 358 -8.12 -6.74 5.78
CA ILE A 358 -6.91 -6.08 5.32
C ILE A 358 -5.69 -6.72 5.96
N ASN A 359 -4.63 -6.84 5.19
CA ASN A 359 -3.37 -7.40 5.66
C ASN A 359 -2.22 -6.50 5.22
N VAL A 360 -1.34 -6.20 6.15
CA VAL A 360 -0.04 -5.59 5.87
C VAL A 360 0.91 -6.66 5.36
N PHE A 361 1.58 -6.42 4.26
CA PHE A 361 2.58 -7.34 3.70
C PHE A 361 3.65 -7.68 4.74
N ASN A 362 3.85 -8.97 5.04
CA ASN A 362 4.68 -9.48 6.14
C ASN A 362 4.28 -8.94 7.52
N GLY A 363 3.02 -8.63 7.72
CA GLY A 363 2.50 -8.03 8.95
C GLY A 363 1.12 -8.55 9.34
N GLY A 364 0.45 -7.80 10.21
CA GLY A 364 -0.82 -8.18 10.81
C GLY A 364 -1.97 -8.31 9.83
N ILE A 365 -2.96 -9.07 10.26
CA ILE A 365 -4.24 -9.27 9.57
C ILE A 365 -5.29 -8.57 10.41
N TYR A 366 -6.12 -7.74 9.78
CA TYR A 366 -7.12 -6.92 10.46
C TYR A 366 -8.47 -7.09 9.80
N TYR A 367 -9.51 -6.91 10.60
CA TYR A 367 -10.90 -7.02 10.19
C TYR A 367 -11.61 -5.69 10.42
N TRP A 368 -12.30 -5.21 9.42
CA TRP A 368 -13.14 -4.03 9.51
C TRP A 368 -14.59 -4.43 9.27
N ASP A 369 -15.44 -4.20 10.28
CA ASP A 369 -16.83 -4.57 10.30
C ASP A 369 -17.70 -3.46 9.70
N ALA A 370 -18.30 -3.72 8.55
CA ALA A 370 -19.19 -2.79 7.87
C ALA A 370 -20.60 -2.72 8.50
N SER A 371 -20.95 -3.68 9.38
CA SER A 371 -22.29 -3.81 9.95
C SER A 371 -22.53 -2.95 11.20
N VAL A 372 -21.47 -2.36 11.77
CA VAL A 372 -21.60 -1.50 12.95
C VAL A 372 -22.35 -0.20 12.62
N ALA A 373 -22.94 0.44 13.63
CA ALA A 373 -23.78 1.61 13.45
C ALA A 373 -23.09 2.80 12.75
N SER A 374 -21.76 2.91 12.83
CA SER A 374 -20.97 3.97 12.21
C SER A 374 -19.65 3.42 11.69
N PRO A 375 -19.67 2.60 10.63
CA PRO A 375 -18.49 1.87 10.20
C PRO A 375 -17.35 2.78 9.76
N LEU A 376 -17.64 3.92 9.14
CA LEU A 376 -16.65 4.87 8.65
C LEU A 376 -15.87 5.61 9.76
N THR A 377 -16.36 5.55 11.00
CA THR A 377 -15.67 6.10 12.18
C THR A 377 -15.00 5.03 13.04
N THR A 378 -15.15 3.76 12.65
CA THR A 378 -14.61 2.61 13.39
C THR A 378 -13.35 2.11 12.69
N ARG A 379 -12.29 1.88 13.46
CA ARG A 379 -11.02 1.38 12.94
C ARG A 379 -11.05 -0.14 12.79
N ALA A 380 -10.23 -0.66 11.89
CA ALA A 380 -10.02 -2.10 11.77
C ALA A 380 -9.30 -2.63 13.02
N VAL A 381 -9.64 -3.85 13.42
CA VAL A 381 -9.13 -4.53 14.62
C VAL A 381 -8.32 -5.74 14.18
N ALA A 382 -7.25 -6.10 14.91
CA ALA A 382 -6.50 -7.31 14.61
C ALA A 382 -7.42 -8.54 14.67
N LEU A 383 -7.33 -9.39 13.67
CA LEU A 383 -8.19 -10.57 13.56
C LEU A 383 -8.05 -11.51 14.76
N SER A 384 -6.85 -11.58 15.37
CA SER A 384 -6.57 -12.33 16.58
C SER A 384 -7.27 -11.78 17.83
N ASP A 385 -7.57 -10.48 17.85
CA ASP A 385 -8.07 -9.77 19.02
C ASP A 385 -9.60 -9.67 19.03
N LEU A 386 -10.24 -10.14 17.96
CA LEU A 386 -11.70 -10.16 17.87
C LEU A 386 -12.30 -11.19 18.82
N THR A 387 -13.40 -10.81 19.46
CA THR A 387 -14.16 -11.73 20.34
C THR A 387 -14.61 -12.97 19.57
N GLY A 388 -14.19 -14.13 20.03
CA GLY A 388 -14.48 -15.43 19.37
C GLY A 388 -13.42 -15.87 18.38
N SER A 389 -12.33 -15.11 18.22
CA SER A 389 -11.17 -15.53 17.42
C SER A 389 -10.47 -16.73 18.08
N ILE A 390 -10.22 -17.77 17.29
CA ILE A 390 -9.56 -18.99 17.73
C ILE A 390 -8.33 -19.24 16.87
N ASP A 391 -7.16 -19.02 17.43
CA ASP A 391 -5.84 -19.25 16.79
C ASP A 391 -5.69 -18.60 15.40
N ALA A 392 -6.26 -17.42 15.19
CA ALA A 392 -6.05 -16.66 13.96
C ALA A 392 -4.57 -16.32 13.77
N PRO A 393 -4.05 -16.33 12.54
CA PRO A 393 -2.66 -15.95 12.30
C PRO A 393 -2.46 -14.47 12.59
N THR A 394 -1.33 -14.15 13.22
CA THR A 394 -0.95 -12.78 13.60
C THR A 394 -0.07 -12.10 12.56
N VAL A 395 0.47 -12.87 11.60
CA VAL A 395 1.31 -12.36 10.50
C VAL A 395 1.05 -13.16 9.24
N ALA A 396 0.99 -12.45 8.09
CA ALA A 396 0.91 -13.07 6.77
C ALA A 396 1.58 -12.21 5.69
N ILE A 397 1.96 -12.84 4.59
CA ILE A 397 2.41 -12.17 3.36
C ILE A 397 1.21 -11.62 2.61
N LYS A 398 0.16 -12.43 2.45
CA LYS A 398 -1.06 -12.09 1.72
C LYS A 398 -2.26 -12.81 2.31
N VAL A 399 -3.40 -12.16 2.24
CA VAL A 399 -4.70 -12.75 2.60
C VAL A 399 -5.63 -12.67 1.39
N ILE A 400 -6.40 -13.73 1.17
CA ILE A 400 -7.47 -13.83 0.18
C ILE A 400 -8.69 -14.46 0.86
N VAL A 401 -9.88 -14.04 0.48
CA VAL A 401 -11.13 -14.73 0.82
C VAL A 401 -11.56 -15.53 -0.41
N SER A 402 -11.66 -16.85 -0.29
CA SER A 402 -12.09 -17.70 -1.41
C SER A 402 -13.54 -17.39 -1.78
N ASP A 403 -13.77 -17.03 -3.04
CA ASP A 403 -15.10 -16.69 -3.57
C ASP A 403 -16.07 -17.88 -3.54
N VAL A 404 -15.54 -19.09 -3.75
CA VAL A 404 -16.35 -20.32 -3.89
C VAL A 404 -16.71 -20.91 -2.54
N ASP A 405 -15.74 -20.97 -1.65
CA ASP A 405 -15.81 -21.75 -0.41
C ASP A 405 -15.89 -20.89 0.84
N ARG A 406 -15.66 -19.57 0.69
CA ARG A 406 -15.71 -18.56 1.76
C ARG A 406 -14.80 -18.91 2.95
N HIS A 407 -13.60 -19.38 2.66
CA HIS A 407 -12.51 -19.47 3.62
C HIS A 407 -11.65 -18.23 3.54
N VAL A 408 -11.17 -17.75 4.67
CA VAL A 408 -10.08 -16.77 4.71
C VAL A 408 -8.79 -17.54 4.64
N ILE A 409 -7.92 -17.21 3.68
CA ILE A 409 -6.66 -17.93 3.43
C ILE A 409 -5.50 -16.97 3.62
N ALA A 410 -4.60 -17.30 4.54
CA ALA A 410 -3.39 -16.53 4.86
C ALA A 410 -2.16 -17.26 4.31
N PHE A 411 -1.44 -16.62 3.40
CA PHE A 411 -0.23 -17.14 2.76
C PHE A 411 1.01 -16.62 3.47
N GLY A 412 1.98 -17.48 3.72
CA GLY A 412 3.19 -17.14 4.48
C GLY A 412 2.85 -16.72 5.91
N ALA A 413 2.04 -17.55 6.59
CA ALA A 413 1.53 -17.26 7.92
C ALA A 413 2.42 -17.84 9.03
N ASN A 414 2.18 -17.45 10.28
CA ASN A 414 2.79 -18.12 11.43
C ASN A 414 2.09 -19.44 11.73
N PRO A 415 2.84 -20.48 12.12
CA PRO A 415 2.28 -21.76 12.57
C PRO A 415 1.39 -21.61 13.82
N LEU A 416 0.51 -22.57 14.02
CA LEU A 416 -0.34 -22.65 15.20
C LEU A 416 0.52 -22.63 16.50
N GLY A 417 0.18 -21.74 17.43
CA GLY A 417 0.91 -21.58 18.67
C GLY A 417 2.28 -20.90 18.56
N SER A 418 2.62 -20.31 17.42
CA SER A 418 3.85 -19.56 17.20
C SER A 418 3.53 -18.15 16.72
N THR A 419 4.35 -17.17 17.08
CA THR A 419 4.34 -15.82 16.53
C THR A 419 5.34 -15.61 15.39
N THR A 420 6.23 -16.60 15.18
CA THR A 420 7.25 -16.52 14.13
C THR A 420 6.66 -16.96 12.80
N GLN A 421 6.78 -16.12 11.78
CA GLN A 421 6.30 -16.37 10.43
C GLN A 421 7.04 -17.55 9.77
N ASP A 422 6.31 -18.44 9.10
CA ASP A 422 6.84 -19.38 8.12
C ASP A 422 6.45 -18.91 6.71
N PRO A 423 7.41 -18.45 5.90
CA PRO A 423 7.13 -17.86 4.59
C PRO A 423 6.51 -18.81 3.57
N LEU A 424 6.51 -20.13 3.83
CA LEU A 424 5.92 -21.15 2.94
C LEU A 424 4.62 -21.76 3.48
N LEU A 425 4.21 -21.41 4.69
CA LEU A 425 3.01 -21.94 5.31
C LEU A 425 1.78 -21.19 4.82
N ILE A 426 0.74 -21.94 4.44
CA ILE A 426 -0.58 -21.43 4.12
C ILE A 426 -1.52 -21.91 5.21
N ARG A 427 -2.27 -21.01 5.85
CA ARG A 427 -3.34 -21.35 6.79
C ARG A 427 -4.65 -20.86 6.26
N PHE A 428 -5.73 -21.59 6.55
CA PHE A 428 -7.08 -21.21 6.16
C PHE A 428 -8.06 -21.40 7.32
N SER A 429 -9.03 -20.50 7.39
CA SER A 429 -10.07 -20.51 8.40
C SER A 429 -11.07 -21.64 8.18
N ASP A 430 -12.02 -21.82 9.07
CA ASP A 430 -13.20 -22.63 8.83
C ASP A 430 -14.10 -21.99 7.75
N GLN A 431 -14.89 -22.80 7.07
CA GLN A 431 -15.81 -22.36 6.02
C GLN A 431 -16.85 -21.40 6.59
N GLU A 432 -17.06 -20.26 5.89
CA GLU A 432 -17.97 -19.19 6.31
C GLU A 432 -17.71 -18.62 7.72
N ASN A 433 -16.51 -18.84 8.26
CA ASN A 433 -16.12 -18.34 9.58
C ASN A 433 -14.69 -17.78 9.54
N ALA A 434 -14.55 -16.47 9.55
CA ALA A 434 -13.25 -15.79 9.52
C ALA A 434 -12.47 -15.91 10.84
N LEU A 435 -13.10 -16.35 11.93
CA LEU A 435 -12.54 -16.30 13.27
C LEU A 435 -11.97 -17.64 13.75
N ASP A 436 -12.39 -18.79 13.20
CA ASP A 436 -11.91 -20.11 13.61
C ASP A 436 -10.81 -20.63 12.68
N TRP A 437 -9.58 -20.70 13.21
CA TRP A 437 -8.37 -21.13 12.48
C TRP A 437 -7.72 -22.38 13.09
N ARG A 438 -8.34 -22.96 14.13
CA ARG A 438 -7.84 -24.17 14.76
C ARG A 438 -8.38 -25.41 14.06
N PRO A 439 -7.52 -26.26 13.45
CA PRO A 439 -7.96 -27.51 12.87
C PRO A 439 -8.60 -28.42 13.89
N THR A 440 -9.81 -28.88 13.64
CA THR A 440 -10.54 -29.85 14.46
C THR A 440 -11.17 -30.92 13.57
N THR A 441 -11.69 -31.97 14.16
CA THR A 441 -12.40 -33.04 13.43
C THR A 441 -13.78 -32.62 12.90
N THR A 442 -14.26 -31.43 13.30
CA THR A 442 -15.62 -30.96 13.00
C THR A 442 -15.66 -29.72 12.15
N ASN A 443 -14.52 -29.02 11.93
CA ASN A 443 -14.40 -27.86 11.09
C ASN A 443 -13.51 -28.16 9.87
N THR A 444 -13.40 -27.18 8.98
CA THR A 444 -12.61 -27.24 7.74
C THR A 444 -11.33 -26.43 7.80
N ALA A 445 -11.04 -25.79 8.95
CA ALA A 445 -9.81 -25.07 9.15
C ALA A 445 -8.58 -25.98 9.02
N GLY A 446 -7.47 -25.44 8.52
CA GLY A 446 -6.28 -26.24 8.31
C GLY A 446 -5.08 -25.44 7.83
N ASP A 447 -4.03 -26.18 7.49
CA ASP A 447 -2.80 -25.62 6.96
C ASP A 447 -2.20 -26.48 5.84
N LEU A 448 -1.41 -25.86 4.98
CA LEU A 448 -0.66 -26.49 3.89
C LEU A 448 0.75 -25.90 3.83
N LEU A 449 1.74 -26.72 3.53
CA LEU A 449 3.11 -26.26 3.31
C LEU A 449 3.45 -26.30 1.81
N VAL A 450 3.94 -25.20 1.28
CA VAL A 450 4.41 -25.13 -0.10
C VAL A 450 5.76 -25.85 -0.23
N GLY A 451 5.85 -26.80 -1.13
CA GLY A 451 7.01 -27.71 -1.22
C GLY A 451 8.22 -27.18 -1.98
N SER A 452 8.18 -25.97 -2.55
CA SER A 452 9.25 -25.41 -3.37
C SER A 452 9.33 -23.90 -3.25
N GLY A 453 10.53 -23.37 -3.23
CA GLY A 453 10.83 -21.94 -3.04
C GLY A 453 11.33 -21.63 -1.63
N SER A 454 11.68 -20.38 -1.39
CA SER A 454 12.09 -19.89 -0.07
C SER A 454 10.98 -19.07 0.62
N ARG A 455 10.06 -18.51 -0.15
CA ARG A 455 8.89 -17.78 0.35
C ARG A 455 7.78 -17.76 -0.69
N VAL A 456 6.55 -17.64 -0.24
CA VAL A 456 5.44 -17.20 -1.07
C VAL A 456 5.66 -15.71 -1.37
N VAL A 457 5.43 -15.30 -2.61
CA VAL A 457 5.48 -13.88 -3.01
C VAL A 457 4.08 -13.31 -3.09
N THR A 458 3.16 -14.05 -3.73
CA THR A 458 1.76 -13.65 -3.86
C THR A 458 0.88 -14.84 -4.19
N ALA A 459 -0.41 -14.66 -4.10
CA ALA A 459 -1.41 -15.60 -4.59
C ALA A 459 -2.48 -14.84 -5.40
N VAL A 460 -3.02 -15.46 -6.43
CA VAL A 460 -4.03 -14.88 -7.32
C VAL A 460 -5.16 -15.88 -7.49
N GLU A 461 -6.36 -15.47 -7.15
CA GLU A 461 -7.54 -16.30 -7.31
C GLU A 461 -8.02 -16.30 -8.77
N THR A 462 -8.41 -17.47 -9.25
CA THR A 462 -9.09 -17.69 -10.52
C THR A 462 -10.38 -18.47 -10.24
N ARG A 463 -11.26 -18.60 -11.19
CA ARG A 463 -12.54 -19.30 -11.00
C ARG A 463 -12.44 -20.74 -10.48
N GLN A 464 -11.34 -21.43 -10.71
CA GLN A 464 -11.21 -22.85 -10.43
C GLN A 464 -10.15 -23.17 -9.38
N GLN A 465 -9.22 -22.25 -9.15
CA GLN A 465 -8.06 -22.49 -8.29
C GLN A 465 -7.38 -21.17 -7.91
N ILE A 466 -6.60 -21.22 -6.86
CA ILE A 466 -5.72 -20.12 -6.46
C ILE A 466 -4.31 -20.45 -6.93
N LEU A 467 -3.73 -19.56 -7.74
CA LEU A 467 -2.33 -19.67 -8.13
C LEU A 467 -1.44 -19.06 -7.05
N VAL A 468 -0.59 -19.89 -6.46
CA VAL A 468 0.37 -19.48 -5.43
C VAL A 468 1.73 -19.34 -6.06
N PHE A 469 2.30 -18.14 -6.02
CA PHE A 469 3.60 -17.82 -6.57
C PHE A 469 4.64 -17.82 -5.46
N THR A 470 5.70 -18.59 -5.66
CA THR A 470 6.91 -18.47 -4.85
C THR A 470 7.97 -17.67 -5.61
N ASP A 471 9.12 -17.49 -5.01
CA ASP A 471 10.26 -16.82 -5.66
C ASP A 471 10.81 -17.60 -6.86
N VAL A 472 10.51 -18.90 -7.02
CA VAL A 472 11.04 -19.78 -8.08
C VAL A 472 10.01 -20.67 -8.77
N SER A 473 8.79 -20.79 -8.24
CA SER A 473 7.79 -21.74 -8.74
C SER A 473 6.36 -21.25 -8.62
N ILE A 474 5.44 -21.90 -9.32
CA ILE A 474 4.01 -21.64 -9.26
C ILE A 474 3.30 -22.92 -8.89
N HIS A 475 2.37 -22.80 -7.97
CA HIS A 475 1.51 -23.88 -7.49
C HIS A 475 0.04 -23.58 -7.74
N ALA A 476 -0.77 -24.61 -7.95
CA ALA A 476 -2.21 -24.52 -7.94
C ALA A 476 -2.75 -25.04 -6.60
N MET A 477 -3.48 -24.22 -5.89
CA MET A 477 -4.24 -24.58 -4.72
C MET A 477 -5.71 -24.72 -5.12
N GLN A 478 -6.31 -25.87 -4.82
CA GLN A 478 -7.68 -26.20 -5.22
C GLN A 478 -8.48 -26.70 -4.02
N TYR A 479 -9.74 -26.35 -3.97
CA TYR A 479 -10.68 -26.90 -3.01
C TYR A 479 -11.02 -28.34 -3.38
N LEU A 480 -10.78 -29.26 -2.45
CA LEU A 480 -11.01 -30.69 -2.61
C LEU A 480 -12.26 -31.16 -1.82
N GLY A 481 -12.72 -30.34 -0.90
CA GLY A 481 -13.77 -30.68 0.06
C GLY A 481 -13.28 -31.58 1.21
N PRO A 482 -14.12 -31.74 2.24
CA PRO A 482 -13.77 -32.56 3.39
C PRO A 482 -13.41 -34.00 2.98
N PRO A 483 -12.41 -34.67 3.63
CA PRO A 483 -11.70 -34.22 4.82
C PRO A 483 -10.42 -33.37 4.55
N PHE A 484 -10.05 -33.12 3.30
CA PHE A 484 -8.77 -32.50 2.96
C PHE A 484 -8.87 -30.98 2.80
N THR A 485 -10.08 -30.41 2.66
CA THR A 485 -10.40 -29.01 2.41
C THR A 485 -9.69 -28.49 1.16
N PHE A 486 -8.38 -28.24 1.22
CA PHE A 486 -7.56 -27.77 0.11
C PHE A 486 -6.41 -28.72 -0.20
N GLY A 487 -6.01 -28.74 -1.46
CA GLY A 487 -4.79 -29.42 -1.93
C GLY A 487 -3.94 -28.47 -2.77
N ILE A 488 -2.61 -28.63 -2.72
CA ILE A 488 -1.68 -27.81 -3.47
C ILE A 488 -0.81 -28.70 -4.36
N ASN A 489 -0.66 -28.29 -5.64
CA ASN A 489 0.16 -29.00 -6.60
C ASN A 489 1.04 -28.02 -7.35
N MET A 490 2.32 -28.35 -7.57
CA MET A 490 3.22 -27.54 -8.35
C MET A 490 2.86 -27.63 -9.84
N ILE A 491 2.75 -26.47 -10.50
CA ILE A 491 2.45 -26.34 -11.94
C ILE A 491 3.73 -26.16 -12.75
N SER A 492 4.63 -25.30 -12.26
CA SER A 492 5.84 -24.93 -13.00
C SER A 492 6.96 -24.52 -12.06
N GLU A 493 8.19 -24.84 -12.45
CA GLU A 493 9.43 -24.40 -11.81
C GLU A 493 10.17 -23.40 -12.70
N ASN A 494 11.14 -22.71 -12.11
CA ASN A 494 11.98 -21.70 -12.79
C ASN A 494 11.19 -20.55 -13.42
N VAL A 495 10.12 -20.17 -12.76
CA VAL A 495 9.30 -19.02 -13.13
C VAL A 495 9.42 -17.96 -12.05
N THR A 496 9.69 -16.73 -12.47
CA THR A 496 9.88 -15.60 -11.54
C THR A 496 8.69 -14.65 -11.59
N ILE A 497 8.51 -13.91 -10.52
CA ILE A 497 7.56 -12.81 -10.42
C ILE A 497 8.29 -11.56 -9.93
N ALA A 498 7.96 -10.40 -10.47
CA ALA A 498 8.67 -9.14 -10.18
C ALA A 498 8.29 -8.58 -8.80
N SER A 499 7.00 -8.63 -8.44
CA SER A 499 6.46 -8.08 -7.21
C SER A 499 5.21 -8.83 -6.74
N PRO A 500 4.77 -8.65 -5.50
CA PRO A 500 3.51 -9.19 -5.01
C PRO A 500 2.28 -8.76 -5.83
N ASN A 501 2.32 -7.55 -6.41
CA ASN A 501 1.21 -6.97 -7.14
C ASN A 501 1.37 -7.01 -8.67
N SER A 502 2.40 -7.71 -9.20
CA SER A 502 2.68 -7.76 -10.65
C SER A 502 1.86 -8.81 -11.41
N ALA A 503 1.00 -9.57 -10.75
CA ALA A 503 0.12 -10.56 -11.34
C ALA A 503 -1.35 -10.13 -11.24
N ILE A 504 -2.11 -10.41 -12.31
CA ILE A 504 -3.54 -10.10 -12.37
C ILE A 504 -4.30 -11.22 -13.12
N ALA A 505 -5.47 -11.57 -12.58
CA ALA A 505 -6.40 -12.48 -13.24
C ALA A 505 -7.38 -11.68 -14.12
N ILE A 506 -7.54 -12.11 -15.36
CA ILE A 506 -8.54 -11.56 -16.30
C ILE A 506 -9.25 -12.74 -16.92
N GLU A 507 -10.56 -12.84 -16.66
CA GLU A 507 -11.36 -14.01 -17.03
C GLU A 507 -10.77 -15.31 -16.44
N ASP A 508 -10.31 -16.22 -17.29
CA ASP A 508 -9.70 -17.49 -16.87
C ASP A 508 -8.18 -17.50 -17.02
N ASN A 509 -7.58 -16.38 -17.39
CA ASN A 509 -6.15 -16.24 -17.58
C ASN A 509 -5.51 -15.38 -16.50
N VAL A 510 -4.31 -15.75 -16.09
CA VAL A 510 -3.47 -14.91 -15.22
C VAL A 510 -2.28 -14.41 -16.02
N PHE A 511 -2.03 -13.11 -15.94
CA PHE A 511 -0.90 -12.45 -16.59
C PHE A 511 0.01 -11.86 -15.51
N TRP A 512 1.34 -11.97 -15.70
CA TRP A 512 2.27 -11.36 -14.75
C TRP A 512 3.59 -10.96 -15.39
N MET A 513 4.20 -9.97 -14.79
CA MET A 513 5.56 -9.54 -15.07
C MET A 513 6.53 -10.32 -14.17
N GLY A 514 7.45 -11.04 -14.78
CA GLY A 514 8.60 -11.64 -14.09
C GLY A 514 9.78 -10.67 -14.02
N LYS A 515 10.96 -11.18 -13.60
CA LYS A 515 12.16 -10.34 -13.49
C LYS A 515 12.74 -9.92 -14.85
N ASN A 516 12.56 -10.75 -15.90
CA ASN A 516 13.10 -10.48 -17.24
C ASN A 516 12.16 -10.88 -18.38
N GLU A 517 10.96 -11.32 -18.07
CA GLU A 517 10.01 -11.88 -19.04
C GLU A 517 8.58 -11.59 -18.58
N PHE A 518 7.66 -11.65 -19.53
CA PHE A 518 6.23 -11.65 -19.23
C PHE A 518 5.66 -13.07 -19.41
N TYR A 519 4.68 -13.40 -18.61
CA TYR A 519 4.09 -14.74 -18.58
C TYR A 519 2.57 -14.69 -18.58
N THR A 520 1.97 -15.79 -18.99
CA THR A 520 0.54 -16.04 -18.87
C THR A 520 0.29 -17.48 -18.41
N TYR A 521 -0.82 -17.65 -17.71
CA TYR A 521 -1.38 -18.95 -17.35
C TYR A 521 -2.83 -19.04 -17.83
N GLY A 522 -3.12 -20.04 -18.64
CA GLY A 522 -4.47 -20.40 -19.08
C GLY A 522 -4.58 -21.93 -19.14
N GLY A 523 -4.33 -22.57 -17.99
CA GLY A 523 -4.18 -24.04 -17.87
C GLY A 523 -2.74 -24.54 -17.96
N ALA A 524 -1.82 -23.77 -18.53
CA ALA A 524 -0.38 -24.02 -18.54
C ALA A 524 0.37 -22.67 -18.50
N VAL A 525 1.54 -22.66 -17.88
CA VAL A 525 2.43 -21.50 -17.86
C VAL A 525 3.11 -21.35 -19.21
N GLN A 526 3.00 -20.15 -19.79
CA GLN A 526 3.63 -19.80 -21.06
C GLN A 526 4.32 -18.45 -20.95
N LYS A 527 5.46 -18.30 -21.63
CA LYS A 527 6.07 -16.99 -21.85
C LYS A 527 5.27 -16.23 -22.89
N LEU A 528 4.99 -14.95 -22.62
CA LEU A 528 4.40 -14.05 -23.60
C LEU A 528 5.52 -13.47 -24.48
N PRO A 529 5.52 -13.71 -25.81
CA PRO A 529 6.42 -13.02 -26.70
C PRO A 529 6.21 -11.51 -26.61
N CYS A 530 7.23 -10.77 -26.19
CA CYS A 530 7.14 -9.33 -25.98
C CYS A 530 8.04 -8.60 -26.98
N THR A 531 7.49 -7.72 -27.77
CA THR A 531 8.19 -6.92 -28.79
C THR A 531 8.88 -5.67 -28.21
N VAL A 532 8.75 -5.44 -26.92
CA VAL A 532 9.33 -4.30 -26.18
C VAL A 532 10.09 -4.75 -24.93
N ARG A 533 10.41 -6.03 -24.83
CA ARG A 533 11.02 -6.64 -23.63
C ARG A 533 12.34 -5.95 -23.23
N ASP A 534 13.30 -5.92 -24.16
CA ASP A 534 14.62 -5.35 -23.88
C ASP A 534 14.53 -3.85 -23.56
N TYR A 535 13.59 -3.14 -24.18
CA TYR A 535 13.33 -1.74 -23.87
C TYR A 535 12.83 -1.55 -22.42
N VAL A 536 11.87 -2.37 -21.98
CA VAL A 536 11.30 -2.29 -20.63
C VAL A 536 12.33 -2.69 -19.58
N PHE A 537 12.96 -3.87 -19.73
CA PHE A 537 13.84 -4.39 -18.70
C PHE A 537 15.22 -3.72 -18.65
N SER A 538 15.66 -3.03 -19.72
CA SER A 538 16.84 -2.19 -19.68
C SER A 538 16.65 -0.86 -18.97
N ASP A 539 15.40 -0.37 -18.89
CA ASP A 539 14.98 0.86 -18.19
C ASP A 539 14.28 0.55 -16.84
N PHE A 540 14.43 -0.64 -16.30
CA PHE A 540 13.74 -1.07 -15.10
C PHE A 540 14.62 -0.93 -13.85
N ASN A 541 14.11 -0.23 -12.81
CA ASN A 541 14.75 -0.16 -11.51
C ASN A 541 14.46 -1.42 -10.68
N GLU A 542 15.35 -2.42 -10.75
CA GLU A 542 15.22 -3.66 -9.99
C GLU A 542 15.19 -3.44 -8.47
N ARG A 543 15.79 -2.36 -7.97
CA ARG A 543 15.80 -2.05 -6.53
C ARG A 543 14.42 -1.67 -6.01
N GLN A 544 13.57 -1.14 -6.87
CA GLN A 544 12.21 -0.75 -6.54
C GLN A 544 11.18 -1.69 -7.18
N SER A 545 11.58 -2.92 -7.50
CA SER A 545 10.71 -3.91 -8.17
C SER A 545 9.42 -4.21 -7.40
N GLU A 546 9.44 -4.13 -6.07
CA GLU A 546 8.24 -4.35 -5.24
C GLU A 546 7.12 -3.33 -5.50
N LYS A 547 7.44 -2.18 -6.11
CA LYS A 547 6.44 -1.16 -6.52
C LYS A 547 5.72 -1.49 -7.84
N VAL A 548 6.18 -2.50 -8.57
CA VAL A 548 5.51 -2.92 -9.81
C VAL A 548 4.12 -3.44 -9.49
N PHE A 549 3.13 -3.00 -10.23
CA PHE A 549 1.79 -3.57 -10.13
C PHE A 549 1.15 -3.77 -11.51
N ALA A 550 0.31 -4.78 -11.58
CA ALA A 550 -0.50 -5.07 -12.75
C ALA A 550 -1.87 -4.43 -12.61
N ALA A 551 -2.43 -4.00 -13.73
CA ALA A 551 -3.74 -3.39 -13.82
C ALA A 551 -4.46 -3.92 -15.06
N SER A 552 -5.78 -3.92 -15.04
CA SER A 552 -6.61 -4.23 -16.21
C SER A 552 -7.36 -2.99 -16.69
N ASN A 553 -7.58 -2.93 -18.00
CA ASN A 553 -8.56 -2.05 -18.62
C ASN A 553 -9.39 -2.92 -19.57
N THR A 554 -10.41 -3.56 -19.02
CA THR A 554 -11.22 -4.55 -19.73
C THR A 554 -12.02 -3.95 -20.89
N ALA A 555 -12.31 -2.65 -20.85
CA ALA A 555 -12.97 -1.93 -21.94
C ALA A 555 -12.18 -1.96 -23.25
N PHE A 556 -10.86 -2.10 -23.16
CA PHE A 556 -9.93 -2.12 -24.28
C PHE A 556 -9.16 -3.43 -24.43
N SER A 557 -9.45 -4.42 -23.59
CA SER A 557 -8.76 -5.72 -23.56
C SER A 557 -7.25 -5.57 -23.28
N GLU A 558 -6.92 -4.73 -22.32
CA GLU A 558 -5.55 -4.34 -21.97
C GLU A 558 -5.15 -4.87 -20.58
N VAL A 559 -3.92 -5.39 -20.48
CA VAL A 559 -3.18 -5.60 -19.25
C VAL A 559 -2.07 -4.57 -19.19
N TRP A 560 -2.00 -3.83 -18.10
CA TRP A 560 -1.00 -2.80 -17.87
C TRP A 560 -0.06 -3.27 -16.75
N TRP A 561 1.23 -3.06 -16.91
CA TRP A 561 2.20 -3.14 -15.82
C TRP A 561 2.85 -1.79 -15.66
N TYR A 562 2.66 -1.24 -14.47
CA TYR A 562 3.29 0.00 -14.06
C TYR A 562 4.59 -0.33 -13.35
N TYR A 563 5.66 0.39 -13.68
CA TYR A 563 6.99 0.11 -13.14
C TYR A 563 7.83 1.39 -12.99
N PRO A 564 8.81 1.42 -12.06
CA PRO A 564 9.77 2.51 -11.95
C PRO A 564 10.86 2.38 -13.01
N SER A 565 11.20 3.48 -13.69
CA SER A 565 12.34 3.54 -14.61
C SER A 565 13.67 3.48 -13.85
N ALA A 566 14.78 3.21 -14.56
CA ALA A 566 16.11 3.01 -13.98
C ALA A 566 16.57 4.15 -13.04
N ASP A 567 16.19 5.38 -13.36
CA ASP A 567 16.56 6.58 -12.62
C ASP A 567 15.47 7.07 -11.63
N SER A 568 14.37 6.31 -11.47
CA SER A 568 13.24 6.69 -10.63
C SER A 568 13.05 5.73 -9.46
N ASP A 569 12.82 6.28 -8.27
CA ASP A 569 12.38 5.52 -7.11
C ASP A 569 10.86 5.38 -7.03
N THR A 570 10.10 6.04 -7.91
CA THR A 570 8.65 5.98 -7.99
C THR A 570 8.19 5.45 -9.34
N VAL A 571 6.97 4.92 -9.39
CA VAL A 571 6.37 4.41 -10.64
C VAL A 571 6.09 5.57 -11.59
N ASP A 572 6.70 5.53 -12.76
CA ASP A 572 6.63 6.60 -13.78
C ASP A 572 6.42 6.07 -15.22
N ARG A 573 6.53 4.75 -15.42
CA ARG A 573 6.39 4.06 -16.70
C ARG A 573 5.26 3.04 -16.68
N TYR A 574 4.75 2.76 -17.85
CA TYR A 574 3.87 1.61 -18.07
C TYR A 574 4.17 0.87 -19.35
N VAL A 575 3.90 -0.44 -19.33
CA VAL A 575 3.86 -1.28 -20.53
C VAL A 575 2.51 -1.98 -20.58
N VAL A 576 1.96 -2.11 -21.78
CA VAL A 576 0.63 -2.67 -22.02
C VAL A 576 0.70 -3.84 -22.98
N TYR A 577 -0.01 -4.88 -22.64
CA TYR A 577 -0.32 -6.01 -23.52
C TYR A 577 -1.81 -6.01 -23.83
N ASN A 578 -2.16 -5.83 -25.09
CA ASN A 578 -3.52 -6.04 -25.55
C ASN A 578 -3.72 -7.53 -25.86
N TYR A 579 -4.45 -8.22 -24.97
CA TYR A 579 -4.60 -9.68 -25.05
C TYR A 579 -5.53 -10.16 -26.15
N GLN A 580 -6.39 -9.29 -26.72
CA GLN A 580 -7.23 -9.62 -27.85
C GLN A 580 -6.47 -9.54 -29.17
N GLN A 581 -5.59 -8.56 -29.32
CA GLN A 581 -4.84 -8.30 -30.54
C GLN A 581 -3.41 -8.88 -30.52
N ASN A 582 -2.94 -9.34 -29.37
CA ASN A 582 -1.57 -9.84 -29.14
C ASN A 582 -0.50 -8.81 -29.52
N ILE A 583 -0.67 -7.57 -29.08
CA ILE A 583 0.26 -6.47 -29.37
C ILE A 583 0.72 -5.79 -28.08
N TRP A 584 1.92 -5.22 -28.15
CA TRP A 584 2.57 -4.52 -27.04
C TRP A 584 2.72 -3.04 -27.36
N TYR A 585 2.63 -2.22 -26.34
CA TYR A 585 2.93 -0.80 -26.37
C TYR A 585 3.26 -0.29 -24.96
N TYR A 586 3.75 0.94 -24.88
CA TYR A 586 4.23 1.51 -23.60
C TYR A 586 4.02 3.02 -23.57
N GLY A 587 4.30 3.62 -22.44
CA GLY A 587 4.30 5.07 -22.25
C GLY A 587 4.69 5.48 -20.86
N THR A 588 4.49 6.75 -20.56
CA THR A 588 4.82 7.40 -19.29
C THR A 588 3.53 7.80 -18.57
N LEU A 589 3.36 7.33 -17.34
CA LEU A 589 2.26 7.74 -16.46
C LEU A 589 2.61 7.36 -15.03
N ALA A 590 2.59 8.33 -14.13
CA ALA A 590 2.84 8.12 -12.71
C ALA A 590 1.54 7.74 -11.99
N ARG A 591 1.41 6.49 -11.57
CA ARG A 591 0.30 5.99 -10.75
C ARG A 591 0.81 5.00 -9.72
N GLY A 592 0.23 5.02 -8.51
CA GLY A 592 0.61 4.13 -7.42
C GLY A 592 -0.22 2.87 -7.32
N ALA A 593 -1.48 2.92 -7.74
CA ALA A 593 -2.42 1.80 -7.79
C ALA A 593 -3.50 2.05 -8.82
N TRP A 594 -4.18 0.98 -9.22
CA TRP A 594 -5.24 1.01 -10.24
C TRP A 594 -6.30 -0.03 -9.93
N ILE A 595 -7.55 0.33 -10.13
CA ILE A 595 -8.68 -0.60 -10.15
C ILE A 595 -9.49 -0.38 -11.43
N ASP A 596 -9.89 -1.47 -12.07
CA ASP A 596 -10.72 -1.43 -13.28
C ASP A 596 -12.17 -1.05 -12.95
N ARG A 597 -12.91 -0.74 -13.97
CA ARG A 597 -14.36 -0.53 -13.84
C ARG A 597 -15.05 -1.78 -13.28
N GLY A 598 -16.05 -1.59 -12.48
CA GLY A 598 -16.80 -2.67 -11.82
C GLY A 598 -17.92 -2.04 -11.01
N VAL A 599 -17.70 -1.88 -9.72
CA VAL A 599 -18.58 -1.06 -8.87
C VAL A 599 -18.55 0.41 -9.34
N GLN A 600 -17.40 0.87 -9.80
CA GLN A 600 -17.22 2.19 -10.40
C GLN A 600 -17.49 2.14 -11.91
N GLU A 601 -18.00 3.24 -12.47
CA GLU A 601 -18.32 3.34 -13.91
C GLU A 601 -17.06 3.33 -14.78
N ASN A 602 -16.00 3.95 -14.32
CA ASN A 602 -14.72 4.11 -15.00
C ASN A 602 -13.59 3.57 -14.12
N PRO A 603 -12.43 3.21 -14.69
CA PRO A 603 -11.26 2.86 -13.91
C PRO A 603 -10.82 4.00 -12.98
N ILE A 604 -10.37 3.66 -11.78
CA ILE A 604 -9.81 4.61 -10.81
C ILE A 604 -8.34 4.27 -10.58
N ALA A 605 -7.51 5.30 -10.57
CA ALA A 605 -6.10 5.18 -10.22
C ALA A 605 -5.70 6.18 -9.14
N ALA A 606 -4.75 5.79 -8.31
CA ALA A 606 -4.15 6.68 -7.34
C ALA A 606 -2.99 7.44 -7.97
N GLY A 607 -3.00 8.77 -7.84
CA GLY A 607 -1.87 9.62 -8.15
C GLY A 607 -0.78 9.53 -7.08
N LEU A 608 0.42 10.02 -7.39
CA LEU A 608 1.50 10.16 -6.41
C LEU A 608 1.36 11.45 -5.58
N ASP A 609 0.37 12.26 -5.89
CA ASP A 609 0.04 13.55 -5.25
C ASP A 609 -1.06 13.43 -4.17
N GLY A 610 -1.42 12.21 -3.80
CA GLY A 610 -2.43 11.96 -2.76
C GLY A 610 -3.88 12.08 -3.23
N TYR A 611 -4.14 12.08 -4.54
CA TYR A 611 -5.49 12.12 -5.10
C TYR A 611 -5.83 10.86 -5.88
N LEU A 612 -7.13 10.57 -5.92
CA LEU A 612 -7.67 9.55 -6.83
C LEU A 612 -8.13 10.20 -8.14
N TYR A 613 -7.92 9.49 -9.23
CA TYR A 613 -8.27 9.92 -10.57
C TYR A 613 -9.18 8.91 -11.25
N THR A 614 -10.30 9.38 -11.78
CA THR A 614 -11.16 8.61 -12.70
C THR A 614 -10.54 8.66 -14.08
N HIS A 615 -10.11 7.53 -14.59
CA HIS A 615 -9.51 7.37 -15.91
C HIS A 615 -10.56 7.11 -17.01
N GLU A 616 -10.13 7.25 -18.27
CA GLU A 616 -11.02 7.15 -19.44
C GLU A 616 -12.21 8.13 -19.39
N ASN A 617 -12.01 9.23 -18.70
CA ASN A 617 -12.99 10.29 -18.51
C ASN A 617 -12.49 11.60 -19.15
N GLY A 618 -13.15 12.02 -20.23
CA GLY A 618 -12.70 13.16 -21.02
C GLY A 618 -11.45 12.88 -21.87
N PHE A 619 -10.69 13.94 -22.19
CA PHE A 619 -9.54 13.88 -23.11
C PHE A 619 -8.28 14.54 -22.55
N ASP A 620 -8.36 15.13 -21.38
CA ASP A 620 -7.34 15.99 -20.81
C ASP A 620 -6.82 15.48 -19.47
N ASP A 621 -5.71 16.05 -19.03
CA ASP A 621 -5.18 15.89 -17.69
C ASP A 621 -5.91 16.82 -16.73
N GLY A 622 -6.87 16.27 -16.00
CA GLY A 622 -7.65 16.96 -14.98
C GLY A 622 -7.01 16.96 -13.60
N SER A 623 -5.70 16.79 -13.48
CA SER A 623 -4.99 16.92 -12.21
C SER A 623 -4.99 18.36 -11.67
N GLN A 624 -5.21 19.33 -12.57
CA GLN A 624 -5.31 20.75 -12.26
C GLN A 624 -6.62 21.33 -12.80
N ASN A 625 -7.01 22.50 -12.31
CA ASN A 625 -8.14 23.27 -12.81
C ASN A 625 -7.68 24.69 -13.21
N PRO A 626 -7.73 25.08 -14.48
CA PRO A 626 -8.27 24.30 -15.62
C PRO A 626 -7.40 23.10 -16.00
N ALA A 627 -8.05 22.07 -16.59
CA ALA A 627 -7.38 20.88 -17.08
C ALA A 627 -6.31 21.23 -18.13
N THR A 628 -5.25 20.46 -18.19
CA THR A 628 -4.14 20.62 -19.14
C THR A 628 -4.19 19.57 -20.23
N ALA A 629 -3.54 19.86 -21.37
CA ALA A 629 -3.50 18.93 -22.48
C ALA A 629 -2.65 17.69 -22.16
N ILE A 630 -3.12 16.52 -22.54
CA ILE A 630 -2.31 15.31 -22.56
C ILE A 630 -1.49 15.32 -23.85
N SER A 631 -0.16 15.47 -23.72
CA SER A 631 0.76 15.27 -24.83
C SER A 631 0.80 13.81 -25.24
N ALA A 632 0.37 13.50 -26.45
CA ALA A 632 0.35 12.14 -26.97
C ALA A 632 1.00 12.08 -28.34
N TYR A 633 1.83 11.06 -28.60
CA TYR A 633 2.46 10.87 -29.88
C TYR A 633 2.67 9.40 -30.25
N ILE A 634 2.77 9.16 -31.55
CA ILE A 634 3.24 7.90 -32.12
C ILE A 634 4.20 8.16 -33.28
N GLU A 635 5.27 7.38 -33.34
CA GLU A 635 6.31 7.50 -34.38
C GLU A 635 6.54 6.14 -35.03
N SER A 636 6.53 6.14 -36.36
CA SER A 636 6.79 4.93 -37.13
C SER A 636 8.27 4.55 -37.10
N SER A 637 8.54 3.29 -37.34
CA SER A 637 9.84 2.84 -37.78
C SER A 637 10.25 3.53 -39.09
N GLN A 638 11.52 3.47 -39.39
CA GLN A 638 12.02 3.97 -40.66
C GLN A 638 11.57 3.07 -41.77
N PHE A 639 11.08 3.70 -42.85
CA PHE A 639 10.70 3.02 -44.06
C PHE A 639 11.40 3.64 -45.27
N ASP A 640 11.81 2.78 -46.17
CA ASP A 640 12.39 3.19 -47.42
C ASP A 640 11.31 3.46 -48.47
N ILE A 641 11.60 4.34 -49.39
CA ILE A 641 10.73 4.62 -50.50
C ILE A 641 11.30 3.94 -51.73
N GLY A 642 10.76 2.80 -52.06
CA GLY A 642 11.30 1.90 -53.07
C GLY A 642 12.30 0.91 -52.50
N ASP A 643 13.47 0.77 -53.10
CA ASP A 643 14.54 -0.14 -52.70
C ASP A 643 15.60 0.51 -51.74
N GLY A 644 15.37 1.71 -51.29
CA GLY A 644 16.30 2.47 -50.43
C GLY A 644 17.59 2.97 -51.15
N ASN A 645 17.76 2.65 -52.41
CA ASN A 645 18.97 3.02 -53.17
C ASN A 645 18.95 4.49 -53.66
N ASN A 646 17.79 5.07 -53.84
CA ASN A 646 17.61 6.42 -54.34
C ASN A 646 17.09 7.35 -53.26
N PHE A 647 17.49 8.63 -53.36
CA PHE A 647 16.78 9.68 -52.63
C PHE A 647 15.35 9.81 -53.17
N SER A 648 14.46 10.11 -52.26
CA SER A 648 13.06 10.37 -52.57
C SER A 648 12.68 11.75 -52.04
N PHE A 649 11.83 12.42 -52.79
CA PHE A 649 11.27 13.72 -52.45
C PHE A 649 9.79 13.54 -52.17
N VAL A 650 9.34 13.93 -50.97
CA VAL A 650 7.95 13.97 -50.56
C VAL A 650 7.42 15.40 -50.75
N SER A 651 6.33 15.56 -51.48
CA SER A 651 5.75 16.86 -51.80
C SER A 651 4.47 17.15 -51.04
N ARG A 652 3.69 16.14 -50.70
CA ARG A 652 2.46 16.26 -49.92
C ARG A 652 2.08 14.97 -49.23
N ILE A 653 1.28 15.14 -48.18
CA ILE A 653 0.63 14.07 -47.42
C ILE A 653 -0.89 14.26 -47.54
N ILE A 654 -1.62 13.19 -47.77
CA ILE A 654 -3.07 13.13 -47.60
C ILE A 654 -3.31 12.46 -46.28
N PRO A 655 -3.72 13.23 -45.24
CA PRO A 655 -3.94 12.68 -43.92
C PRO A 655 -5.17 11.77 -43.90
N ASP A 656 -5.13 10.81 -42.98
CA ASP A 656 -6.27 9.97 -42.63
C ASP A 656 -6.35 9.93 -41.11
N VAL A 657 -7.02 10.92 -40.53
CA VAL A 657 -7.19 11.10 -39.11
C VAL A 657 -8.61 11.53 -38.80
N THR A 658 -9.14 11.04 -37.68
CA THR A 658 -10.47 11.44 -37.21
C THR A 658 -10.36 12.04 -35.81
N PHE A 659 -11.15 13.09 -35.55
CA PHE A 659 -11.22 13.82 -34.29
C PHE A 659 -12.58 13.64 -33.61
N ARG A 660 -13.20 12.47 -33.80
CA ARG A 660 -14.54 12.19 -33.28
C ARG A 660 -14.56 12.37 -31.76
N ASN A 661 -15.56 13.09 -31.26
CA ASN A 661 -15.81 13.42 -29.86
C ASN A 661 -14.85 14.46 -29.24
N SER A 662 -13.95 15.07 -30.02
CA SER A 662 -13.19 16.22 -29.52
C SER A 662 -14.13 17.35 -29.11
N THR A 663 -13.84 17.98 -27.98
CA THR A 663 -14.57 19.17 -27.48
C THR A 663 -13.95 20.47 -27.97
N GLU A 664 -12.70 20.40 -28.47
CA GLU A 664 -12.04 21.53 -29.15
C GLU A 664 -12.73 21.86 -30.47
N GLY A 665 -12.94 23.14 -30.74
CA GLY A 665 -13.68 23.60 -31.92
C GLY A 665 -12.93 23.42 -33.26
N SER A 666 -11.60 23.41 -33.20
CA SER A 666 -10.71 23.21 -34.36
C SER A 666 -9.59 22.24 -33.99
N PRO A 667 -9.92 20.95 -33.72
CA PRO A 667 -8.91 20.00 -33.27
C PRO A 667 -7.84 19.77 -34.33
N SER A 668 -6.58 19.77 -33.94
CA SER A 668 -5.45 19.59 -34.84
C SER A 668 -4.39 18.63 -34.25
N VAL A 669 -3.70 17.90 -35.12
CA VAL A 669 -2.52 17.10 -34.80
C VAL A 669 -1.36 17.50 -35.71
N ASN A 670 -0.16 17.45 -35.18
CA ASN A 670 1.03 17.70 -35.96
C ASN A 670 1.53 16.44 -36.64
N PHE A 671 1.62 16.45 -37.97
CA PHE A 671 2.30 15.41 -38.75
C PHE A 671 3.71 15.87 -39.02
N THR A 672 4.68 15.18 -38.44
CA THR A 672 6.11 15.43 -38.61
C THR A 672 6.75 14.30 -39.40
N MET A 673 7.16 14.61 -40.64
CA MET A 673 8.01 13.72 -41.43
C MET A 673 9.48 13.97 -41.09
N LYS A 674 10.22 12.90 -40.84
CA LYS A 674 11.65 12.92 -40.53
C LYS A 674 12.39 12.16 -41.60
N ALA A 675 13.47 12.71 -42.18
CA ALA A 675 14.24 12.08 -43.23
C ALA A 675 15.68 11.82 -42.83
N ARG A 676 16.25 10.71 -43.29
CA ARG A 676 17.65 10.34 -43.14
C ARG A 676 18.30 10.01 -44.48
N ASN A 677 19.62 10.16 -44.55
CA ASN A 677 20.38 9.82 -45.74
C ASN A 677 20.81 8.36 -45.77
N PHE A 678 20.92 7.72 -44.61
CA PHE A 678 21.31 6.32 -44.49
C PHE A 678 20.72 5.74 -43.17
N PRO A 679 20.54 4.42 -43.08
CA PRO A 679 20.11 3.75 -41.86
C PRO A 679 21.03 4.08 -40.70
N GLY A 680 20.45 4.38 -39.52
CA GLY A 680 21.22 4.77 -38.34
C GLY A 680 21.78 6.20 -38.33
N GLY A 681 21.64 6.95 -39.45
CA GLY A 681 22.01 8.38 -39.47
C GLY A 681 21.10 9.22 -38.60
N ASN A 682 21.60 10.39 -38.18
CA ASN A 682 20.77 11.35 -37.45
C ASN A 682 19.80 12.08 -38.38
N TYR A 683 18.84 12.81 -37.81
CA TYR A 683 17.89 13.64 -38.57
C TYR A 683 18.46 15.05 -38.81
N LEU A 684 19.75 15.28 -38.62
CA LEU A 684 20.38 16.56 -38.87
C LEU A 684 20.87 16.71 -40.32
N GLN A 685 21.01 17.92 -40.74
CA GLN A 685 21.63 18.22 -42.05
C GLN A 685 23.16 17.99 -41.96
N GLU A 686 23.76 17.42 -43.02
CA GLU A 686 25.18 17.05 -43.00
C GLU A 686 26.11 18.25 -42.78
N ASP A 687 25.75 19.40 -43.30
CA ASP A 687 26.58 20.63 -43.27
C ASP A 687 26.25 21.55 -42.09
N ASP A 688 25.17 21.28 -41.36
CA ASP A 688 24.73 22.08 -40.19
C ASP A 688 24.03 21.21 -39.18
N SER A 689 24.67 21.03 -38.00
CA SER A 689 24.14 20.21 -36.89
C SER A 689 22.92 20.83 -36.17
N THR A 690 22.58 22.07 -36.49
CA THR A 690 21.42 22.79 -35.94
C THR A 690 20.17 22.62 -36.79
N ILE A 691 20.30 22.24 -38.06
CA ILE A 691 19.19 22.11 -39.02
C ILE A 691 18.73 20.66 -39.08
N THR A 692 17.49 20.40 -38.73
CA THR A 692 16.88 19.08 -38.81
C THR A 692 16.25 18.83 -40.21
N LYS A 693 16.40 17.59 -40.71
CA LYS A 693 15.69 17.13 -41.91
C LYS A 693 14.28 16.68 -41.55
N THR A 694 13.48 17.61 -41.05
CA THR A 694 12.11 17.37 -40.61
C THR A 694 11.16 18.37 -41.27
N ALA A 695 9.93 17.97 -41.52
CA ALA A 695 8.87 18.85 -41.95
C ALA A 695 7.61 18.56 -41.13
N THR A 696 7.18 19.56 -40.37
CA THR A 696 5.99 19.49 -39.52
C THR A 696 4.87 20.31 -40.16
N VAL A 697 3.69 19.73 -40.23
CA VAL A 697 2.48 20.38 -40.70
C VAL A 697 1.31 20.08 -39.78
N PRO A 698 0.51 21.08 -39.40
CA PRO A 698 -0.73 20.86 -38.70
C PRO A 698 -1.78 20.22 -39.64
N VAL A 699 -2.51 19.27 -39.09
CA VAL A 699 -3.62 18.59 -39.78
C VAL A 699 -4.86 18.76 -38.93
N GLU A 700 -5.81 19.52 -39.46
CA GLU A 700 -7.10 19.79 -38.84
C GLU A 700 -8.17 18.85 -39.39
N GLN A 701 -9.38 18.89 -38.85
CA GLN A 701 -10.51 18.03 -39.23
C GLN A 701 -10.84 18.06 -40.73
N PHE A 702 -10.68 19.20 -41.39
CA PHE A 702 -11.01 19.40 -42.78
C PHE A 702 -9.79 19.51 -43.70
N THR A 703 -8.60 19.20 -43.20
CA THR A 703 -7.38 19.20 -44.01
C THR A 703 -7.41 18.07 -45.00
N ASN A 704 -7.63 18.38 -46.26
CA ASN A 704 -7.67 17.39 -47.35
C ASN A 704 -6.28 16.98 -47.84
N GLN A 705 -5.28 17.86 -47.71
CA GLN A 705 -3.87 17.59 -48.00
C GLN A 705 -2.96 18.58 -47.29
N ALA A 706 -1.78 18.09 -46.89
CA ALA A 706 -0.73 18.87 -46.27
C ALA A 706 0.51 18.87 -47.19
N TYR A 707 1.06 20.05 -47.45
CA TYR A 707 2.23 20.19 -48.31
C TYR A 707 3.51 20.14 -47.47
N VAL A 708 4.41 19.28 -47.89
CA VAL A 708 5.75 19.12 -47.26
C VAL A 708 6.83 19.19 -48.35
N ARG A 709 8.04 19.52 -47.94
CA ARG A 709 9.20 19.49 -48.84
C ARG A 709 10.35 18.80 -48.12
N LEU A 710 10.44 17.51 -48.34
CA LEU A 710 11.41 16.69 -47.62
C LEU A 710 12.11 15.74 -48.59
N ARG A 711 13.43 15.66 -48.45
CA ARG A 711 14.28 14.77 -49.25
C ARG A 711 15.11 13.85 -48.34
N GLY A 712 15.06 12.56 -48.55
CA GLY A 712 15.83 11.55 -47.85
C GLY A 712 15.74 10.20 -48.55
N ARG A 713 16.53 9.24 -48.07
CA ARG A 713 16.44 7.83 -48.50
C ARG A 713 15.43 7.09 -47.66
N SER A 714 15.53 7.25 -46.35
CA SER A 714 14.68 6.64 -45.36
C SER A 714 13.91 7.71 -44.60
N MET A 715 12.65 7.43 -44.31
CA MET A 715 11.74 8.38 -43.64
C MET A 715 11.03 7.74 -42.47
N ALA A 716 10.60 8.56 -41.52
CA ALA A 716 9.71 8.18 -40.42
C ALA A 716 8.58 9.22 -40.30
N LEU A 717 7.40 8.77 -39.95
CA LEU A 717 6.23 9.60 -39.66
C LEU A 717 5.97 9.66 -38.17
N ARG A 718 5.91 10.85 -37.60
CA ARG A 718 5.45 11.11 -36.23
C ARG A 718 4.14 11.88 -36.29
N VAL A 719 3.17 11.45 -35.48
CA VAL A 719 1.90 12.16 -35.27
C VAL A 719 1.79 12.47 -33.78
N GLU A 720 1.56 13.74 -33.49
CA GLU A 720 1.52 14.21 -32.10
C GLU A 720 0.46 15.27 -31.86
N SER A 721 0.00 15.34 -30.63
CA SER A 721 -0.98 16.30 -30.14
C SER A 721 -0.63 16.82 -28.75
N SER A 722 -0.94 18.12 -28.51
CA SER A 722 -0.73 18.80 -27.23
C SER A 722 -1.80 19.86 -26.94
N GLU A 723 -3.01 19.70 -27.50
CA GLU A 723 -4.12 20.63 -27.30
C GLU A 723 -5.16 20.05 -26.34
N VAL A 724 -5.82 20.95 -25.60
CA VAL A 724 -6.89 20.62 -24.64
C VAL A 724 -8.16 20.22 -25.38
N GLY A 725 -8.94 19.32 -24.84
CA GLY A 725 -10.24 18.90 -25.38
C GLY A 725 -10.16 18.05 -26.64
N MET A 726 -8.98 17.47 -26.92
CA MET A 726 -8.73 16.78 -28.18
C MET A 726 -8.54 15.28 -28.01
N THR A 727 -9.19 14.53 -28.90
CA THR A 727 -8.91 13.12 -29.17
C THR A 727 -8.73 12.89 -30.65
N TRP A 728 -7.94 11.87 -31.00
CA TRP A 728 -7.70 11.51 -32.39
C TRP A 728 -7.50 10.01 -32.56
N ARG A 729 -7.86 9.54 -33.77
CA ARG A 729 -7.50 8.20 -34.25
C ARG A 729 -6.88 8.33 -35.63
N LEU A 730 -5.72 7.73 -35.82
CA LEU A 730 -4.97 7.73 -37.05
C LEU A 730 -5.34 6.51 -37.89
N GLY A 731 -5.68 6.73 -39.14
CA GLY A 731 -5.91 5.68 -40.15
C GLY A 731 -4.63 5.37 -40.94
N SER A 732 -4.79 5.35 -42.28
CA SER A 732 -3.70 5.06 -43.22
C SER A 732 -3.42 6.24 -44.13
N PRO A 733 -2.60 7.20 -43.76
CA PRO A 733 -2.28 8.36 -44.56
C PRO A 733 -1.59 7.95 -45.88
N ARG A 734 -1.64 8.82 -46.86
CA ARG A 734 -0.99 8.64 -48.17
C ARG A 734 -0.03 9.77 -48.44
N MET A 735 1.06 9.48 -49.15
CA MET A 735 2.01 10.49 -49.54
C MET A 735 2.33 10.44 -51.02
N ASP A 736 2.59 11.62 -51.60
CA ASP A 736 3.07 11.81 -52.95
C ASP A 736 4.59 11.84 -52.94
N VAL A 737 5.18 10.81 -53.53
CA VAL A 737 6.62 10.55 -53.49
C VAL A 737 7.18 10.56 -54.94
N ARG A 738 8.35 11.20 -55.08
CA ARG A 738 9.11 11.19 -56.35
C ARG A 738 10.54 10.74 -56.09
N GLN A 739 11.05 9.88 -56.95
CA GLN A 739 12.50 9.59 -56.96
C GLN A 739 13.28 10.85 -57.31
N ASP A 740 14.36 11.12 -56.58
CA ASP A 740 15.18 12.32 -56.72
C ASP A 740 16.67 11.99 -56.79
N GLY A 741 16.99 10.96 -57.59
CA GLY A 741 18.37 10.58 -57.87
C GLY A 741 19.09 9.79 -56.76
N ARG A 742 20.38 9.51 -56.99
CA ARG A 742 21.22 8.72 -56.09
C ARG A 742 22.13 9.55 -55.17
N ARG A 743 22.21 10.87 -55.40
CA ARG A 743 23.01 11.83 -54.62
C ARG A 743 22.17 13.00 -54.16
#